data_c2f7eeb303180951f9286db2a9f6940e
#
_entry.id   c2f7eeb303180951f9286db2a9f6940e
#
_cell.length_a   1.000
_cell.length_b   1.000
_cell.length_c   1.000
_cell.angle_alpha   90.00
_cell.angle_beta   90.00
_cell.angle_gamma   90.00
#
_symmetry.space_group_name_H-M   'P 1'
#
loop_
_entity.id
_entity.type
_entity.pdbx_description
1 polymer ?
#
loop_
_entity_poly.entity_id
_entity_poly.type
_entity_poly.pdbx_seq_one_letter_code
_entity_poly.pdbx_strand_id
1 'polypeptide(L)'
;RQWLNNDDYTMKRKLSWMCAAAVGMSAFIPQITYSETTAPTPAAPEQDAATAAVAAPAAPGDTGTTAAASVPATAAPDMVDPTVTDPAAVNAAEGTTPSVVEQAPSRDVKLSFAQIAPAPGSIELKGSNPTGAVQFGTRSDELVSKATLNLVYTPSPALLPVQSQLKVYLNDELMGVLPVTKEQLGKKVMAQVPVDPLYITDLNNVRLEFVGHYRDVCENTASTTLWLDVARNTSLDMTLQRLNVKNDLSHFPVPFFDARDNRPLNLPMVFASTPDIAEQKAAAIVASWFGSRTGWRGQTFPVLYNEVPDKNAIVFATNDKRPDFLRDYPLVQTPTIKMIDNPNDPYTKMLVIFGRDDKDLLLAAQGIAAGSILFRGDTVTVDDVKSLLARKPYDAPNWVNTYRPVTFGELKTYDQQLQSTGLEPASINLSLNLPPDLYLLRSNGIDMNMKYRYTQPAIKDSSRMDINLNNQFLQSYSLNSTQDTNSLLMRLPIVQGLIDGKDQVSIPALRLGATNQLRFDFQYTNPMPGGTVENCVTFQPIKNNVVIGDDSTIDFSNYYHFLAMPDLRAFANAGFPFSRMADLSDTLVVMPKEPTQNQISTLLDSVATIGGQVGLTGANLNLTNDPSEMQKQDADILLIGAIPQKLKDDQHIDLLVDATKSWVKTPVRHNELASVQLDDNERQPVAQANISSKGPMAAIIGFQSPYHDQRSVIALMADSARGSELLNQALNDSGKRAVMFGSVSVIRESGVNSLRVGDVYYVGHLPWYERVWFALSTHPILLSILAALSVVLLAWVLWRLLRIISRRRLDPDDE
;
A
#
# COMPACT_ATOMS: atom_id res chain seq x y z
N ARG A 1 -54.06 47.19 -15.13
CA ARG A 1 -52.68 47.68 -15.40
C ARG A 1 -51.61 46.94 -14.57
N GLN A 2 -51.89 45.76 -14.02
CA GLN A 2 -50.94 44.99 -13.23
C GLN A 2 -50.71 43.52 -13.70
N TRP A 3 -51.20 43.18 -14.91
CA TRP A 3 -51.14 41.80 -15.45
C TRP A 3 -50.27 41.67 -16.71
N LEU A 4 -49.57 42.71 -17.15
CA LEU A 4 -48.71 42.66 -18.35
C LEU A 4 -47.23 42.70 -18.12
N ASN A 5 -46.74 42.64 -16.87
CA ASN A 5 -45.29 42.70 -16.57
C ASN A 5 -44.65 41.39 -16.12
N ASN A 6 -45.41 40.28 -15.99
CA ASN A 6 -44.83 39.00 -15.52
C ASN A 6 -44.42 38.03 -16.65
N ASP A 7 -45.00 38.19 -17.82
CA ASP A 7 -44.66 37.29 -18.95
C ASP A 7 -43.36 37.69 -19.68
N ASP A 8 -43.03 38.99 -19.65
CA ASP A 8 -41.80 39.50 -20.27
C ASP A 8 -40.53 39.11 -19.45
N TYR A 9 -40.66 38.92 -18.16
CA TYR A 9 -39.54 38.52 -17.29
C TYR A 9 -39.25 37.02 -17.38
N THR A 10 -40.26 36.19 -17.58
CA THR A 10 -40.11 34.76 -17.77
C THR A 10 -39.59 34.42 -19.16
N MET A 11 -39.94 35.19 -20.16
CA MET A 11 -39.43 34.97 -21.53
C MET A 11 -37.99 35.42 -21.70
N LYS A 12 -37.57 36.52 -21.07
CA LYS A 12 -36.18 36.97 -21.04
C LYS A 12 -35.29 36.02 -20.26
N ARG A 13 -35.79 35.40 -19.19
CA ARG A 13 -35.04 34.42 -18.40
C ARG A 13 -34.88 33.07 -19.13
N LYS A 14 -35.89 32.62 -19.86
CA LYS A 14 -35.79 31.42 -20.72
C LYS A 14 -34.89 31.64 -21.94
N LEU A 15 -34.87 32.84 -22.53
CA LEU A 15 -33.98 33.17 -23.64
C LEU A 15 -32.53 33.31 -23.16
N SER A 16 -32.29 33.84 -21.98
CA SER A 16 -30.96 33.92 -21.35
C SER A 16 -30.40 32.57 -21.03
N TRP A 17 -31.20 31.60 -20.58
CA TRP A 17 -30.79 30.22 -20.36
C TRP A 17 -30.48 29.46 -21.63
N MET A 18 -31.23 29.67 -22.69
CA MET A 18 -30.94 29.06 -23.99
C MET A 18 -29.66 29.64 -24.63
N CYS A 19 -29.39 30.92 -24.46
CA CYS A 19 -28.13 31.52 -24.94
C CYS A 19 -26.93 31.09 -24.10
N ALA A 20 -27.07 30.90 -22.79
CA ALA A 20 -26.01 30.39 -21.93
C ALA A 20 -25.66 28.93 -22.23
N ALA A 21 -26.65 28.10 -22.53
CA ALA A 21 -26.43 26.71 -22.95
C ALA A 21 -25.74 26.59 -24.34
N ALA A 22 -26.07 27.52 -25.27
CA ALA A 22 -25.45 27.54 -26.58
C ALA A 22 -24.00 28.07 -26.59
N VAL A 23 -23.69 29.04 -25.71
CA VAL A 23 -22.33 29.58 -25.56
C VAL A 23 -21.44 28.59 -24.80
N GLY A 24 -22.00 27.79 -23.88
CA GLY A 24 -21.27 26.75 -23.17
C GLY A 24 -20.80 25.59 -24.06
N MET A 25 -21.51 25.29 -25.14
CA MET A 25 -21.13 24.25 -26.10
C MET A 25 -20.10 24.70 -27.15
N SER A 26 -20.00 25.99 -27.44
CA SER A 26 -19.07 26.52 -28.46
C SER A 26 -17.67 26.80 -27.94
N ALA A 27 -17.45 26.74 -26.63
CA ALA A 27 -16.13 27.01 -26.03
C ALA A 27 -15.19 25.79 -25.98
N PHE A 28 -15.61 24.64 -26.49
CA PHE A 28 -14.84 23.38 -26.47
C PHE A 28 -14.55 22.80 -27.87
N ILE A 29 -14.28 23.66 -28.86
CA ILE A 29 -13.73 23.20 -30.13
C ILE A 29 -12.23 23.46 -30.09
N PRO A 30 -11.37 22.44 -30.08
CA PRO A 30 -9.95 22.66 -30.29
C PRO A 30 -9.72 23.16 -31.70
N GLN A 31 -9.07 24.32 -31.85
CA GLN A 31 -8.60 24.81 -33.14
C GLN A 31 -7.50 23.90 -33.63
N ILE A 32 -7.80 23.10 -34.65
CA ILE A 32 -6.81 22.36 -35.41
C ILE A 32 -6.23 23.32 -36.46
N THR A 33 -5.06 23.86 -36.23
CA THR A 33 -4.28 24.56 -37.25
C THR A 33 -3.30 23.58 -37.91
N TYR A 34 -3.52 23.27 -39.15
CA TYR A 34 -2.57 22.53 -39.98
C TYR A 34 -1.38 23.46 -40.35
N SER A 35 -0.17 23.01 -40.06
CA SER A 35 1.05 23.59 -40.62
C SER A 35 1.87 22.45 -41.23
N GLU A 36 1.91 22.43 -42.54
CA GLU A 36 2.84 21.58 -43.30
C GLU A 36 4.27 22.08 -43.14
N THR A 37 5.17 21.24 -42.65
CA THR A 37 6.59 21.43 -42.84
C THR A 37 7.26 20.07 -43.04
N THR A 38 7.89 19.96 -44.20
CA THR A 38 8.66 18.83 -44.69
C THR A 38 9.83 18.49 -43.76
N ALA A 39 9.94 17.23 -43.37
CA ALA A 39 11.05 16.70 -42.57
C ALA A 39 12.16 16.12 -43.46
N PRO A 40 13.44 16.24 -43.08
CA PRO A 40 14.52 15.50 -43.73
C PRO A 40 14.67 14.11 -43.08
N THR A 41 14.89 13.13 -43.94
CA THR A 41 15.12 11.72 -43.67
C THR A 41 16.40 11.50 -42.84
N PRO A 42 16.39 10.73 -41.75
CA PRO A 42 17.63 10.24 -41.16
C PRO A 42 17.99 8.86 -41.74
N ALA A 43 19.30 8.72 -41.99
CA ALA A 43 19.94 7.53 -42.50
C ALA A 43 19.94 6.39 -41.47
N ALA A 44 19.79 5.17 -41.98
CA ALA A 44 19.89 3.94 -41.23
C ALA A 44 21.32 3.65 -40.76
N PRO A 45 21.53 3.02 -39.60
CA PRO A 45 22.79 2.39 -39.27
C PRO A 45 22.80 0.92 -39.72
N GLU A 46 23.92 0.55 -40.31
CA GLU A 46 24.28 -0.77 -40.77
C GLU A 46 24.30 -1.81 -39.61
N GLN A 47 23.81 -2.97 -39.95
CA GLN A 47 23.96 -4.19 -39.14
C GLN A 47 25.27 -4.86 -39.50
N ASP A 48 26.17 -5.04 -38.55
CA ASP A 48 27.21 -6.05 -38.65
C ASP A 48 26.81 -7.30 -37.89
N ALA A 49 26.68 -8.38 -38.61
CA ALA A 49 26.47 -9.72 -38.15
C ALA A 49 27.83 -10.38 -37.84
N ALA A 50 27.97 -10.88 -36.64
CA ALA A 50 29.01 -11.88 -36.33
C ALA A 50 28.42 -13.04 -35.54
N THR A 51 28.27 -14.13 -36.22
CA THR A 51 28.09 -15.51 -35.78
C THR A 51 29.27 -15.95 -34.91
N ALA A 52 29.02 -16.59 -33.77
CA ALA A 52 29.90 -17.58 -33.21
C ALA A 52 29.15 -18.62 -32.39
N ALA A 53 29.51 -19.84 -32.67
CA ALA A 53 28.89 -21.11 -32.35
C ALA A 53 29.07 -21.59 -30.90
N VAL A 54 28.10 -22.34 -30.51
CA VAL A 54 27.97 -23.53 -29.64
C VAL A 54 29.29 -24.28 -29.34
N ALA A 55 29.52 -24.58 -28.04
CA ALA A 55 29.99 -25.85 -27.55
C ALA A 55 29.82 -25.99 -26.02
N ALA A 56 29.03 -26.95 -25.61
CA ALA A 56 29.16 -27.73 -24.36
C ALA A 56 29.51 -29.16 -24.76
N PRO A 57 29.69 -30.12 -23.88
CA PRO A 57 30.23 -30.21 -22.52
C PRO A 57 31.31 -31.29 -22.35
N ALA A 58 31.89 -31.46 -21.16
CA ALA A 58 32.29 -32.77 -20.62
C ALA A 58 32.86 -32.65 -19.19
N ALA A 59 32.30 -33.40 -18.28
CA ALA A 59 32.96 -34.00 -17.12
C ALA A 59 33.40 -35.41 -17.56
N PRO A 60 34.09 -36.27 -16.78
CA PRO A 60 34.52 -36.23 -15.38
C PRO A 60 35.94 -36.82 -15.14
N GLY A 61 36.35 -37.02 -13.88
CA GLY A 61 37.40 -37.90 -13.42
C GLY A 61 38.21 -37.33 -12.28
N ASP A 62 37.98 -37.69 -11.18
CA ASP A 62 38.21 -38.80 -10.25
C ASP A 62 39.70 -38.93 -9.83
N THR A 63 39.84 -39.23 -8.54
CA THR A 63 40.91 -39.82 -7.77
C THR A 63 42.01 -38.94 -7.18
N GLY A 64 42.11 -39.11 -5.85
CA GLY A 64 43.40 -39.31 -5.22
C GLY A 64 43.58 -38.66 -3.84
N THR A 65 43.09 -39.33 -2.83
CA THR A 65 43.74 -39.74 -1.56
C THR A 65 45.09 -39.10 -1.17
N THR A 66 45.22 -38.63 0.04
CA THR A 66 46.00 -39.14 1.20
C THR A 66 46.47 -37.98 2.08
N ALA A 67 46.08 -38.07 3.32
CA ALA A 67 46.82 -38.34 4.56
C ALA A 67 47.50 -37.14 5.25
N ALA A 68 46.99 -36.90 6.39
CA ALA A 68 47.53 -36.72 7.74
C ALA A 68 49.00 -36.31 7.93
N ALA A 69 49.19 -35.32 8.75
CA ALA A 69 50.21 -35.35 9.83
C ALA A 69 49.95 -34.23 10.89
N SER A 70 49.72 -34.62 12.02
CA SER A 70 49.85 -34.28 13.42
C SER A 70 51.00 -33.38 13.83
N VAL A 71 50.67 -32.39 14.70
CA VAL A 71 51.23 -31.93 16.01
C VAL A 71 52.77 -31.72 16.12
N PRO A 72 53.29 -30.85 16.98
CA PRO A 72 53.01 -30.69 18.39
C PRO A 72 53.06 -29.28 19.04
N ALA A 73 52.60 -29.30 20.29
CA ALA A 73 52.62 -28.24 21.30
C ALA A 73 54.02 -27.99 21.88
N THR A 74 54.27 -26.78 22.40
CA THR A 74 55.23 -26.46 23.46
C THR A 74 54.69 -25.25 24.21
N ALA A 75 54.25 -25.38 25.42
CA ALA A 75 54.85 -25.30 26.73
C ALA A 75 55.12 -23.87 27.26
N ALA A 76 54.49 -23.62 28.38
CA ALA A 76 54.57 -22.45 29.23
C ALA A 76 55.97 -22.30 29.92
N PRO A 77 56.21 -21.21 30.64
CA PRO A 77 56.49 -21.45 32.07
C PRO A 77 55.77 -20.50 33.06
N ASP A 78 55.59 -21.09 34.22
CA ASP A 78 55.18 -20.62 35.50
C ASP A 78 55.91 -19.37 36.03
N MET A 79 55.24 -18.66 36.95
CA MET A 79 55.82 -18.30 38.24
C MET A 79 54.73 -17.68 39.16
N VAL A 80 54.39 -18.48 40.18
CA VAL A 80 54.62 -18.34 41.64
C VAL A 80 53.67 -17.46 42.45
N ASP A 81 52.91 -18.16 43.26
CA ASP A 81 52.14 -17.79 44.45
C ASP A 81 53.04 -17.17 45.62
N PRO A 82 52.44 -16.44 46.51
CA PRO A 82 52.31 -17.03 47.83
C PRO A 82 51.04 -16.70 48.64
N THR A 83 50.40 -17.77 49.14
CA THR A 83 49.85 -18.07 50.43
C THR A 83 49.45 -16.94 51.40
N VAL A 84 48.31 -17.09 52.03
CA VAL A 84 48.07 -17.21 53.47
C VAL A 84 46.66 -17.68 53.80
N THR A 85 46.63 -18.89 54.36
CA THR A 85 45.84 -19.51 55.46
C THR A 85 44.32 -19.32 55.58
N ASP A 86 43.72 -20.51 55.55
CA ASP A 86 42.45 -20.98 56.14
C ASP A 86 42.48 -20.82 57.73
N PRO A 87 41.36 -20.86 58.49
CA PRO A 87 40.43 -21.99 58.50
C PRO A 87 38.94 -21.69 58.88
N ALA A 88 38.04 -22.49 58.43
CA ALA A 88 37.09 -23.25 59.29
C ALA A 88 35.95 -23.86 58.49
N ALA A 89 35.87 -25.13 58.60
CA ALA A 89 34.84 -26.00 58.10
C ALA A 89 33.46 -25.73 58.68
N VAL A 90 32.41 -25.75 57.88
CA VAL A 90 31.08 -26.29 58.26
C VAL A 90 30.36 -26.88 57.08
N ASN A 91 30.18 -28.19 57.09
CA ASN A 91 29.11 -29.08 56.62
C ASN A 91 28.66 -29.04 55.15
N ALA A 92 28.84 -30.20 54.59
CA ALA A 92 28.11 -30.75 53.45
C ALA A 92 26.61 -30.54 53.50
N ALA A 93 26.08 -29.97 52.47
CA ALA A 93 24.70 -30.17 52.04
C ALA A 93 24.72 -30.56 50.59
N GLU A 94 24.16 -31.71 50.36
CA GLU A 94 23.63 -32.37 49.17
C GLU A 94 23.75 -31.63 47.84
N GLY A 95 24.25 -32.41 46.86
CA GLY A 95 24.38 -32.05 45.46
C GLY A 95 23.06 -31.54 44.82
N THR A 96 23.02 -30.27 44.59
CA THR A 96 22.21 -29.74 43.53
C THR A 96 23.01 -29.89 42.27
N THR A 97 22.61 -30.85 41.44
CA THR A 97 22.93 -30.82 40.01
C THR A 97 22.72 -29.42 39.51
N PRO A 98 23.67 -28.80 38.79
CA PRO A 98 23.41 -27.55 38.15
C PRO A 98 22.18 -27.74 37.26
N SER A 99 21.09 -27.08 37.60
CA SER A 99 19.95 -26.94 36.69
C SER A 99 20.52 -26.40 35.39
N VAL A 100 20.43 -27.18 34.33
CA VAL A 100 20.66 -26.69 32.97
C VAL A 100 19.70 -25.54 32.84
N VAL A 101 20.22 -24.32 32.88
CA VAL A 101 19.44 -23.14 32.55
C VAL A 101 19.04 -23.34 31.11
N GLU A 102 17.80 -23.75 30.89
CA GLU A 102 17.26 -23.94 29.58
C GLU A 102 17.39 -22.60 28.86
N GLN A 103 18.27 -22.56 27.87
CA GLN A 103 18.60 -21.33 27.17
C GLN A 103 17.36 -20.92 26.36
N ALA A 104 16.87 -19.70 26.57
CA ALA A 104 15.72 -19.19 25.87
C ALA A 104 15.87 -19.35 24.34
N PRO A 105 14.81 -19.76 23.64
CA PRO A 105 14.87 -19.93 22.20
C PRO A 105 15.35 -18.67 21.51
N SER A 106 16.31 -18.81 20.61
CA SER A 106 16.85 -17.70 19.83
C SER A 106 16.63 -17.93 18.33
N ARG A 107 16.59 -16.85 17.58
CA ARG A 107 16.51 -16.84 16.13
C ARG A 107 17.31 -15.70 15.52
N ASP A 108 17.85 -15.94 14.35
CA ASP A 108 18.54 -14.92 13.58
C ASP A 108 17.58 -14.22 12.61
N VAL A 109 17.70 -12.91 12.52
CA VAL A 109 16.91 -12.06 11.64
C VAL A 109 17.84 -11.18 10.83
N LYS A 110 17.61 -11.12 9.55
CA LYS A 110 18.29 -10.22 8.61
C LYS A 110 17.29 -9.17 8.12
N LEU A 111 17.49 -7.92 8.50
CA LEU A 111 16.65 -6.81 8.14
C LEU A 111 17.37 -5.93 7.12
N SER A 112 16.96 -5.98 5.85
CA SER A 112 17.62 -5.22 4.79
C SER A 112 17.11 -3.78 4.73
N PHE A 113 17.93 -2.85 4.28
CA PHE A 113 17.51 -1.46 4.05
C PHE A 113 16.45 -1.36 2.96
N ALA A 114 16.39 -2.32 2.03
CA ALA A 114 15.29 -2.41 1.08
C ALA A 114 13.91 -2.55 1.73
N GLN A 115 13.85 -3.15 2.94
CA GLN A 115 12.61 -3.35 3.68
C GLN A 115 12.24 -2.17 4.59
N ILE A 116 13.23 -1.45 5.09
CA ILE A 116 13.03 -0.41 6.12
C ILE A 116 13.39 1.00 5.69
N ALA A 117 14.03 1.19 4.53
CA ALA A 117 14.34 2.52 4.01
C ALA A 117 13.08 3.24 3.52
N PRO A 118 12.88 4.52 3.84
CA PRO A 118 11.66 5.26 3.53
C PRO A 118 11.45 5.52 2.03
N ALA A 119 12.51 5.45 1.21
CA ALA A 119 12.44 5.71 -0.23
C ALA A 119 12.93 4.50 -1.05
N PRO A 120 12.36 4.24 -2.23
CA PRO A 120 12.89 3.25 -3.14
C PRO A 120 14.23 3.75 -3.72
N GLY A 121 15.30 3.03 -3.50
CA GLY A 121 16.64 3.36 -4.00
C GLY A 121 17.71 3.22 -2.95
N SER A 122 18.94 3.50 -3.32
CA SER A 122 20.07 3.66 -2.41
C SER A 122 19.92 4.93 -1.57
N ILE A 123 20.61 4.98 -0.44
CA ILE A 123 20.69 6.19 0.38
C ILE A 123 21.93 6.97 -0.09
N GLU A 124 21.71 8.03 -0.83
CA GLU A 124 22.77 8.90 -1.31
C GLU A 124 23.07 9.99 -0.27
N LEU A 125 24.25 9.94 0.35
CA LEU A 125 24.75 10.94 1.27
C LEU A 125 25.61 11.95 0.49
N LYS A 126 25.31 13.23 0.61
CA LYS A 126 25.99 14.32 -0.10
C LYS A 126 26.63 15.28 0.90
N GLY A 127 27.62 16.04 0.46
CA GLY A 127 28.19 17.09 1.28
C GLY A 127 27.16 18.13 1.74
N SER A 128 26.15 18.43 0.91
CA SER A 128 25.01 19.30 1.25
C SER A 128 23.96 18.64 2.15
N ASN A 129 23.83 17.30 2.07
CA ASN A 129 22.95 16.48 2.90
C ASN A 129 23.67 15.21 3.37
N PRO A 130 24.57 15.36 4.39
CA PRO A 130 25.50 14.30 4.76
C PRO A 130 24.87 13.18 5.59
N THR A 131 23.61 13.28 5.96
CA THR A 131 22.96 12.33 6.87
C THR A 131 21.85 11.56 6.19
N GLY A 132 21.79 10.27 6.46
CA GLY A 132 20.68 9.40 6.09
C GLY A 132 20.29 8.54 7.28
N ALA A 133 19.03 8.17 7.40
CA ALA A 133 18.55 7.36 8.50
C ALA A 133 17.57 6.31 8.04
N VAL A 134 17.58 5.16 8.71
CA VAL A 134 16.58 4.11 8.62
C VAL A 134 16.06 3.78 10.00
N GLN A 135 14.77 3.49 10.08
CA GLN A 135 14.14 3.17 11.35
C GLN A 135 13.68 1.71 11.34
N PHE A 136 13.80 1.05 12.49
CA PHE A 136 13.29 -0.28 12.69
C PHE A 136 12.73 -0.45 14.09
N GLY A 137 11.75 -1.33 14.24
CA GLY A 137 11.19 -1.70 15.53
C GLY A 137 11.68 -3.06 15.98
N THR A 138 11.60 -3.30 17.28
CA THR A 138 11.79 -4.61 17.90
C THR A 138 10.54 -4.99 18.67
N ARG A 139 10.20 -6.29 18.65
CA ARG A 139 9.04 -6.78 19.39
C ARG A 139 9.30 -6.67 20.90
N SER A 140 8.24 -6.39 21.66
CA SER A 140 8.30 -6.33 23.13
C SER A 140 8.48 -7.69 23.82
N ASP A 141 8.19 -8.78 23.10
CA ASP A 141 8.38 -10.15 23.57
C ASP A 141 9.70 -10.81 23.11
N GLU A 142 10.60 -10.01 22.53
CA GLU A 142 11.93 -10.46 22.07
C GLU A 142 13.01 -9.51 22.55
N LEU A 143 14.17 -10.05 22.88
CA LEU A 143 15.37 -9.31 23.27
C LEU A 143 16.46 -9.50 22.23
N VAL A 144 17.07 -8.41 21.77
CA VAL A 144 18.23 -8.49 20.89
C VAL A 144 19.46 -8.83 21.72
N SER A 145 20.08 -9.98 21.46
CA SER A 145 21.30 -10.43 22.13
C SER A 145 22.57 -10.10 21.35
N LYS A 146 22.47 -9.98 20.04
CA LYS A 146 23.57 -9.62 19.15
C LYS A 146 23.03 -8.85 17.95
N ALA A 147 23.76 -7.82 17.52
CA ALA A 147 23.45 -7.09 16.31
C ALA A 147 24.71 -6.69 15.54
N THR A 148 24.65 -6.76 14.21
CA THR A 148 25.74 -6.36 13.31
C THR A 148 25.16 -5.70 12.08
N LEU A 149 25.64 -4.49 11.78
CA LEU A 149 25.26 -3.80 10.56
C LEU A 149 26.24 -4.18 9.44
N ASN A 150 25.76 -4.87 8.41
CA ASN A 150 26.50 -5.19 7.21
C ASN A 150 26.28 -4.10 6.18
N LEU A 151 27.18 -3.13 6.14
CA LEU A 151 27.12 -2.01 5.24
C LEU A 151 27.66 -2.38 3.87
N VAL A 152 26.94 -1.95 2.83
CA VAL A 152 27.37 -2.00 1.44
C VAL A 152 27.27 -0.59 0.89
N TYR A 153 28.42 0.03 0.56
CA TYR A 153 28.45 1.42 0.14
C TYR A 153 29.49 1.66 -0.95
N THR A 154 29.36 2.77 -1.68
CA THR A 154 30.30 3.21 -2.70
C THR A 154 30.68 4.67 -2.44
N PRO A 155 31.92 4.97 -2.06
CA PRO A 155 32.40 6.33 -1.88
C PRO A 155 32.76 6.96 -3.23
N SER A 156 32.57 8.27 -3.35
CA SER A 156 32.99 9.02 -4.52
C SER A 156 34.50 8.85 -4.81
N PRO A 157 34.89 8.72 -6.08
CA PRO A 157 36.29 8.62 -6.48
C PRO A 157 37.12 9.90 -6.21
N ALA A 158 36.46 11.02 -5.97
CA ALA A 158 37.10 12.30 -5.74
C ALA A 158 37.43 12.58 -4.26
N LEU A 159 37.08 11.68 -3.35
CA LEU A 159 37.32 11.88 -1.93
C LEU A 159 38.79 11.80 -1.55
N LEU A 160 39.20 12.59 -0.54
CA LEU A 160 40.49 12.45 0.09
C LEU A 160 40.47 11.25 1.05
N PRO A 161 41.34 10.25 0.83
CA PRO A 161 41.46 9.09 1.71
C PRO A 161 41.81 9.49 3.14
N VAL A 162 41.36 8.73 4.09
CA VAL A 162 41.56 8.89 5.54
C VAL A 162 40.85 10.11 6.13
N GLN A 163 40.83 11.25 5.45
CA GLN A 163 40.11 12.45 5.89
C GLN A 163 38.60 12.26 5.74
N SER A 164 38.16 11.55 4.68
CA SER A 164 36.77 11.23 4.46
C SER A 164 36.38 9.95 5.20
N GLN A 165 35.19 9.95 5.82
CA GLN A 165 34.72 8.84 6.65
C GLN A 165 33.19 8.73 6.67
N LEU A 166 32.72 7.52 6.93
CA LEU A 166 31.32 7.24 7.22
C LEU A 166 31.17 6.90 8.70
N LYS A 167 30.32 7.63 9.42
CA LYS A 167 29.99 7.36 10.81
C LYS A 167 28.65 6.68 10.90
N VAL A 168 28.54 5.72 11.80
CA VAL A 168 27.33 4.95 12.07
C VAL A 168 26.88 5.20 13.48
N TYR A 169 25.63 5.62 13.64
CA TYR A 169 24.99 5.85 14.93
C TYR A 169 23.75 4.96 15.07
N LEU A 170 23.52 4.47 16.26
CA LEU A 170 22.27 3.86 16.69
C LEU A 170 21.69 4.72 17.82
N ASN A 171 20.45 5.23 17.63
CA ASN A 171 19.79 6.07 18.64
C ASN A 171 20.69 7.21 19.17
N ASP A 172 21.41 7.85 18.23
CA ASP A 172 22.40 8.91 18.45
C ASP A 172 23.71 8.49 19.14
N GLU A 173 23.87 7.21 19.51
CA GLU A 173 25.14 6.66 20.00
C GLU A 173 26.04 6.21 18.85
N LEU A 174 27.32 6.57 18.90
CA LEU A 174 28.28 6.21 17.85
C LEU A 174 28.68 4.74 17.95
N MET A 175 28.33 3.96 16.93
CA MET A 175 28.67 2.52 16.84
C MET A 175 29.98 2.27 16.07
N GLY A 176 30.30 3.11 15.11
CA GLY A 176 31.53 2.94 14.36
C GLY A 176 31.87 4.11 13.44
N VAL A 177 33.16 4.18 13.09
CA VAL A 177 33.69 5.12 12.12
C VAL A 177 34.46 4.33 11.07
N LEU A 178 34.10 4.52 9.81
CA LEU A 178 34.70 3.85 8.66
C LEU A 178 35.45 4.88 7.81
N PRO A 179 36.77 5.00 7.93
CA PRO A 179 37.56 5.87 7.07
C PRO A 179 37.55 5.32 5.64
N VAL A 180 37.46 6.20 4.67
CA VAL A 180 37.56 5.86 3.25
C VAL A 180 39.02 5.66 2.91
N THR A 181 39.40 4.49 2.35
CA THR A 181 40.75 4.21 1.89
C THR A 181 40.88 4.46 0.39
N LYS A 182 42.14 4.62 -0.09
CA LYS A 182 42.42 4.88 -1.49
C LYS A 182 41.93 3.76 -2.42
N GLU A 183 41.97 2.52 -1.94
CA GLU A 183 41.54 1.33 -2.69
C GLU A 183 40.02 1.22 -2.85
N GLN A 184 39.28 1.90 -1.96
CA GLN A 184 37.82 1.90 -1.92
C GLN A 184 37.18 2.95 -2.85
N LEU A 185 37.93 3.97 -3.25
CA LEU A 185 37.44 5.08 -4.06
C LEU A 185 36.74 4.61 -5.32
N GLY A 186 35.46 4.97 -5.49
CA GLY A 186 34.63 4.61 -6.65
C GLY A 186 34.26 3.15 -6.75
N LYS A 187 34.55 2.36 -5.72
CA LYS A 187 34.25 0.91 -5.68
C LYS A 187 33.22 0.58 -4.62
N LYS A 188 32.50 -0.52 -4.87
CA LYS A 188 31.59 -1.09 -3.90
C LYS A 188 32.37 -1.69 -2.74
N VAL A 189 32.12 -1.23 -1.53
CA VAL A 189 32.76 -1.63 -0.27
C VAL A 189 31.76 -2.39 0.58
N MET A 190 32.21 -3.43 1.25
CA MET A 190 31.48 -4.15 2.28
C MET A 190 32.20 -3.97 3.61
N ALA A 191 31.46 -3.53 4.62
CA ALA A 191 31.99 -3.33 5.98
C ALA A 191 31.00 -3.85 7.02
N GLN A 192 31.51 -4.40 8.10
CA GLN A 192 30.73 -4.85 9.24
C GLN A 192 30.95 -3.91 10.42
N VAL A 193 29.87 -3.40 10.96
CA VAL A 193 29.87 -2.56 12.15
C VAL A 193 29.12 -3.31 13.25
N PRO A 194 29.78 -3.74 14.34
CA PRO A 194 29.08 -4.30 15.47
C PRO A 194 28.18 -3.22 16.09
N VAL A 195 26.96 -3.60 16.38
CA VAL A 195 25.96 -2.72 17.03
C VAL A 195 25.76 -3.25 18.45
N ASP A 196 25.94 -2.41 19.44
CA ASP A 196 25.75 -2.81 20.83
C ASP A 196 24.25 -2.96 21.13
N PRO A 197 23.78 -4.19 21.47
CA PRO A 197 22.38 -4.46 21.76
C PRO A 197 21.81 -3.65 22.93
N LEU A 198 22.64 -3.17 23.84
CA LEU A 198 22.20 -2.37 25.00
C LEU A 198 21.54 -1.03 24.59
N TYR A 199 21.86 -0.52 23.41
CA TYR A 199 21.27 0.70 22.88
C TYR A 199 20.03 0.44 22.01
N ILE A 200 19.67 -0.83 21.81
CA ILE A 200 18.47 -1.18 21.05
C ILE A 200 17.24 -1.05 21.94
N THR A 201 16.30 -0.24 21.51
CA THR A 201 15.02 0.03 22.18
C THR A 201 13.83 -0.42 21.32
N ASP A 202 12.64 -0.05 21.73
CA ASP A 202 11.39 -0.38 21.00
C ASP A 202 11.36 0.15 19.56
N LEU A 203 11.79 1.39 19.39
CA LEU A 203 11.96 2.03 18.09
C LEU A 203 13.39 2.54 17.97
N ASN A 204 14.03 2.18 16.89
CA ASN A 204 15.45 2.43 16.70
C ASN A 204 15.69 3.21 15.42
N ASN A 205 16.68 4.09 15.49
CA ASN A 205 17.13 4.91 14.36
C ASN A 205 18.61 4.62 14.08
N VAL A 206 18.89 3.99 12.93
CA VAL A 206 20.25 3.87 12.41
C VAL A 206 20.51 5.09 11.55
N ARG A 207 21.36 5.99 12.05
CA ARG A 207 21.76 7.19 11.33
C ARG A 207 23.17 7.04 10.78
N LEU A 208 23.31 7.31 9.49
CA LEU A 208 24.57 7.34 8.77
C LEU A 208 24.96 8.79 8.55
N GLU A 209 26.19 9.14 8.83
CA GLU A 209 26.73 10.48 8.64
C GLU A 209 27.99 10.43 7.79
N PHE A 210 27.96 11.05 6.65
CA PHE A 210 29.09 11.16 5.75
C PHE A 210 29.89 12.43 6.03
N VAL A 211 31.15 12.27 6.34
CA VAL A 211 32.12 13.35 6.40
C VAL A 211 33.01 13.24 5.17
N GLY A 212 32.79 14.09 4.20
CA GLY A 212 33.51 14.04 2.91
C GLY A 212 34.43 15.22 2.72
N HIS A 213 35.66 14.98 2.26
CA HIS A 213 36.66 15.95 1.89
C HIS A 213 37.22 15.64 0.50
N TYR A 214 37.36 16.64 -0.37
CA TYR A 214 37.92 16.50 -1.71
C TYR A 214 39.13 17.41 -1.95
N ARG A 215 39.40 18.36 -1.04
CA ARG A 215 40.54 19.25 -1.04
C ARG A 215 41.01 19.55 0.39
N ASP A 216 42.26 19.82 0.56
CA ASP A 216 42.81 20.21 1.84
C ASP A 216 42.43 21.64 2.24
N VAL A 217 42.26 22.53 1.27
CA VAL A 217 41.88 23.93 1.43
C VAL A 217 40.84 24.35 0.38
N CYS A 218 40.05 25.39 0.66
CA CYS A 218 39.05 25.94 -0.24
C CYS A 218 37.96 24.95 -0.63
N GLU A 219 37.45 24.19 0.32
CA GLU A 219 36.43 23.18 0.14
C GLU A 219 35.02 23.76 0.11
N ASN A 220 34.20 23.31 -0.87
CA ASN A 220 32.77 23.64 -0.94
C ASN A 220 31.95 22.41 -0.59
N THR A 221 31.18 22.47 0.50
CA THR A 221 30.31 21.37 0.96
C THR A 221 29.18 21.05 -0.03
N ALA A 222 28.82 21.98 -0.90
CA ALA A 222 27.82 21.78 -1.95
C ALA A 222 28.41 21.16 -3.24
N SER A 223 29.70 20.77 -3.22
CA SER A 223 30.34 20.14 -4.39
C SER A 223 29.66 18.83 -4.76
N THR A 224 29.34 18.67 -6.03
CA THR A 224 28.76 17.42 -6.58
C THR A 224 29.72 16.23 -6.51
N THR A 225 30.99 16.44 -6.18
CA THR A 225 31.98 15.37 -5.98
C THR A 225 31.93 14.77 -4.57
N LEU A 226 31.25 15.42 -3.63
CA LEU A 226 31.08 14.97 -2.25
C LEU A 226 29.82 14.09 -2.14
N TRP A 227 29.98 12.80 -2.37
CA TRP A 227 28.90 11.84 -2.20
C TRP A 227 29.42 10.49 -1.72
N LEU A 228 28.51 9.75 -1.07
CA LEU A 228 28.68 8.36 -0.68
C LEU A 228 27.31 7.67 -0.82
N ASP A 229 27.25 6.61 -1.59
CA ASP A 229 26.02 5.87 -1.86
C ASP A 229 25.95 4.60 -1.01
N VAL A 230 24.91 4.46 -0.22
CA VAL A 230 24.65 3.26 0.61
C VAL A 230 23.61 2.39 -0.07
N ALA A 231 24.03 1.20 -0.47
CA ALA A 231 23.20 0.29 -1.25
C ALA A 231 22.05 -0.31 -0.42
N ARG A 232 20.94 -0.59 -1.06
CA ARG A 232 19.74 -1.18 -0.45
C ARG A 232 19.93 -2.58 0.13
N ASN A 233 20.95 -3.30 -0.31
CA ASN A 233 21.30 -4.61 0.23
C ASN A 233 22.15 -4.54 1.52
N THR A 234 22.40 -3.35 2.05
CA THR A 234 22.83 -3.16 3.45
C THR A 234 21.82 -3.82 4.37
N SER A 235 22.27 -4.54 5.39
CA SER A 235 21.38 -5.24 6.32
C SER A 235 21.84 -5.13 7.77
N LEU A 236 20.85 -5.08 8.64
CA LEU A 236 21.05 -5.28 10.07
C LEU A 236 20.74 -6.73 10.41
N ASP A 237 21.76 -7.47 10.80
CA ASP A 237 21.65 -8.87 11.18
C ASP A 237 21.61 -8.93 12.72
N MET A 238 20.55 -9.52 13.27
CA MET A 238 20.27 -9.57 14.72
C MET A 238 19.98 -11.00 15.16
N THR A 239 20.48 -11.35 16.35
CA THR A 239 20.05 -12.55 17.08
C THR A 239 19.06 -12.12 18.15
N LEU A 240 17.84 -12.65 18.07
CA LEU A 240 16.73 -12.33 18.96
C LEU A 240 16.47 -13.52 19.89
N GLN A 241 16.36 -13.26 21.19
CA GLN A 241 15.91 -14.24 22.18
C GLN A 241 14.46 -13.97 22.56
N ARG A 242 13.64 -15.02 22.63
CA ARG A 242 12.27 -14.92 23.06
C ARG A 242 12.19 -14.73 24.58
N LEU A 243 11.29 -13.87 25.00
CA LEU A 243 10.97 -13.64 26.41
C LEU A 243 9.72 -14.43 26.77
N ASN A 244 9.75 -15.05 27.94
CA ASN A 244 8.55 -15.64 28.52
C ASN A 244 7.70 -14.52 29.15
N VAL A 245 6.80 -13.94 28.36
CA VAL A 245 5.91 -12.88 28.84
C VAL A 245 4.81 -13.45 29.73
N LYS A 246 4.43 -12.67 30.74
CA LYS A 246 3.32 -13.03 31.64
C LYS A 246 2.00 -13.03 30.86
N ASN A 247 1.09 -13.94 31.22
CA ASN A 247 -0.26 -13.96 30.71
C ASN A 247 -1.06 -12.77 31.26
N ASP A 248 -1.04 -11.66 30.51
CA ASP A 248 -1.73 -10.42 30.87
C ASP A 248 -2.25 -9.72 29.62
N LEU A 249 -3.55 -9.67 29.48
CA LEU A 249 -4.26 -9.04 28.37
C LEU A 249 -4.16 -7.50 28.37
N SER A 250 -3.59 -6.88 29.43
CA SER A 250 -3.36 -5.43 29.42
C SER A 250 -2.39 -5.00 28.30
N HIS A 251 -1.53 -5.92 27.85
CA HIS A 251 -0.60 -5.70 26.75
C HIS A 251 -1.11 -6.18 25.39
N PHE A 252 -2.35 -6.71 25.35
CA PHE A 252 -2.93 -7.17 24.10
C PHE A 252 -2.90 -6.04 23.04
N PRO A 253 -2.48 -6.28 21.80
CA PRO A 253 -2.38 -7.59 21.12
C PRO A 253 -1.04 -8.35 21.26
N VAL A 254 -0.07 -7.84 22.00
CA VAL A 254 1.18 -8.58 22.25
C VAL A 254 0.89 -9.83 23.10
N PRO A 255 1.49 -11.00 22.84
CA PRO A 255 2.52 -11.30 21.83
C PRO A 255 1.98 -11.76 20.47
N PHE A 256 0.67 -11.76 20.25
CA PHE A 256 0.05 -12.25 19.00
C PHE A 256 0.34 -11.31 17.83
N PHE A 257 0.34 -10.02 18.09
CA PHE A 257 0.71 -8.98 17.14
C PHE A 257 1.48 -7.86 17.86
N ASP A 258 2.59 -7.42 17.27
CA ASP A 258 3.31 -6.23 17.72
C ASP A 258 3.43 -5.25 16.55
N ALA A 259 2.98 -4.01 16.76
CA ALA A 259 3.03 -2.95 15.75
C ALA A 259 4.47 -2.61 15.29
N ARG A 260 5.46 -2.94 16.11
CA ARG A 260 6.88 -2.69 15.85
C ARG A 260 7.57 -3.81 15.07
N ASP A 261 6.93 -4.96 14.90
CA ASP A 261 7.46 -6.06 14.08
C ASP A 261 7.43 -5.67 12.59
N ASN A 262 8.51 -5.94 11.88
CA ASN A 262 8.63 -5.67 10.43
C ASN A 262 8.27 -6.88 9.55
N ARG A 263 7.89 -8.00 10.16
CA ARG A 263 7.52 -9.24 9.45
C ARG A 263 6.03 -9.29 9.15
N PRO A 264 5.63 -10.01 8.09
CA PRO A 264 4.23 -10.38 7.91
C PRO A 264 3.71 -11.14 9.13
N LEU A 265 2.47 -10.88 9.52
CA LEU A 265 1.81 -11.61 10.59
C LEU A 265 1.52 -13.05 10.12
N ASN A 266 1.94 -14.03 10.91
CA ASN A 266 1.55 -15.42 10.73
C ASN A 266 0.95 -15.91 12.06
N LEU A 267 -0.39 -15.99 12.11
CA LEU A 267 -1.13 -16.25 13.33
C LEU A 267 -2.12 -17.38 13.10
N PRO A 268 -1.78 -18.63 13.50
CA PRO A 268 -2.67 -19.77 13.39
C PRO A 268 -3.98 -19.57 14.12
N MET A 269 -5.07 -20.05 13.53
CA MET A 269 -6.41 -20.14 14.10
C MET A 269 -6.74 -21.60 14.34
N VAL A 270 -7.00 -21.97 15.59
CA VAL A 270 -7.17 -23.35 16.01
C VAL A 270 -8.62 -23.62 16.38
N PHE A 271 -9.18 -24.69 15.84
CA PHE A 271 -10.53 -25.19 16.12
C PHE A 271 -10.48 -26.64 16.62
N ALA A 272 -11.54 -27.07 17.29
CA ALA A 272 -11.67 -28.47 17.71
C ALA A 272 -11.81 -29.43 16.53
N SER A 273 -12.50 -29.02 15.49
CA SER A 273 -12.73 -29.74 14.24
C SER A 273 -13.07 -28.76 13.13
N THR A 274 -13.61 -29.20 12.00
CA THR A 274 -14.13 -28.29 10.97
C THR A 274 -15.12 -27.31 11.58
N PRO A 275 -14.85 -25.98 11.56
CA PRO A 275 -15.69 -24.99 12.19
C PRO A 275 -17.01 -24.83 11.44
N ASP A 276 -18.08 -24.62 12.18
CA ASP A 276 -19.37 -24.23 11.62
C ASP A 276 -19.40 -22.75 11.21
N ILE A 277 -20.50 -22.27 10.67
CA ILE A 277 -20.63 -20.89 10.16
C ILE A 277 -20.44 -19.86 11.27
N ALA A 278 -20.88 -20.12 12.50
CA ALA A 278 -20.73 -19.19 13.62
C ALA A 278 -19.26 -19.10 14.06
N GLU A 279 -18.59 -20.25 14.17
CA GLU A 279 -17.16 -20.31 14.47
C GLU A 279 -16.33 -19.61 13.37
N GLN A 280 -16.65 -19.86 12.10
CA GLN A 280 -15.99 -19.19 10.96
C GLN A 280 -16.22 -17.67 11.00
N LYS A 281 -17.44 -17.22 11.31
CA LYS A 281 -17.76 -15.79 11.45
C LYS A 281 -16.98 -15.14 12.60
N ALA A 282 -16.90 -15.80 13.74
CA ALA A 282 -16.12 -15.33 14.88
C ALA A 282 -14.63 -15.19 14.51
N ALA A 283 -14.08 -16.20 13.85
CA ALA A 283 -12.70 -16.18 13.39
C ALA A 283 -12.46 -15.10 12.32
N ALA A 284 -13.38 -14.88 11.40
CA ALA A 284 -13.30 -13.84 10.37
C ALA A 284 -13.29 -12.43 11.01
N ILE A 285 -14.10 -12.18 12.03
CA ILE A 285 -14.10 -10.91 12.77
C ILE A 285 -12.73 -10.69 13.44
N VAL A 286 -12.21 -11.71 14.11
CA VAL A 286 -10.89 -11.63 14.77
C VAL A 286 -9.77 -11.43 13.74
N ALA A 287 -9.77 -12.18 12.66
CA ALA A 287 -8.80 -12.03 11.57
C ALA A 287 -8.85 -10.62 10.95
N SER A 288 -10.06 -10.09 10.71
CA SER A 288 -10.26 -8.72 10.23
C SER A 288 -9.72 -7.69 11.21
N TRP A 289 -9.89 -7.91 12.51
CA TRP A 289 -9.33 -7.03 13.53
C TRP A 289 -7.80 -6.99 13.49
N PHE A 290 -7.15 -8.14 13.40
CA PHE A 290 -5.69 -8.20 13.23
C PHE A 290 -5.28 -7.57 11.89
N GLY A 291 -5.98 -7.89 10.80
CA GLY A 291 -5.73 -7.34 9.48
C GLY A 291 -5.78 -5.82 9.43
N SER A 292 -6.72 -5.20 10.14
CA SER A 292 -6.82 -3.74 10.24
C SER A 292 -5.60 -3.06 10.87
N ARG A 293 -4.71 -3.84 11.53
CA ARG A 293 -3.51 -3.37 12.22
C ARG A 293 -2.20 -3.72 11.52
N THR A 294 -2.19 -4.75 10.67
CA THR A 294 -0.96 -5.22 9.99
C THR A 294 -0.43 -4.22 8.97
N GLY A 295 -1.30 -3.40 8.38
CA GLY A 295 -0.94 -2.38 7.42
C GLY A 295 -0.25 -2.99 6.18
N TRP A 296 0.90 -2.45 5.81
CA TRP A 296 1.68 -2.86 4.64
C TRP A 296 2.36 -4.25 4.78
N ARG A 297 2.47 -4.78 5.98
CA ARG A 297 3.21 -6.04 6.26
C ARG A 297 2.50 -7.27 5.72
N GLY A 298 1.18 -7.21 5.61
CA GLY A 298 0.37 -8.36 5.27
C GLY A 298 0.24 -9.39 6.41
N GLN A 299 -0.59 -10.40 6.18
CA GLN A 299 -0.91 -11.40 7.18
C GLN A 299 -1.26 -12.73 6.54
N THR A 300 -1.17 -13.79 7.35
CA THR A 300 -1.63 -15.14 7.03
C THR A 300 -2.20 -15.78 8.29
N PHE A 301 -3.35 -16.42 8.16
CA PHE A 301 -4.02 -17.13 9.22
C PHE A 301 -4.15 -18.62 8.86
N PRO A 302 -3.12 -19.44 9.13
CA PRO A 302 -3.21 -20.89 8.96
C PRO A 302 -4.29 -21.47 9.87
N VAL A 303 -5.06 -22.43 9.36
CA VAL A 303 -6.12 -23.08 10.12
C VAL A 303 -5.67 -24.45 10.57
N LEU A 304 -5.82 -24.74 11.88
CA LEU A 304 -5.46 -25.99 12.50
C LEU A 304 -6.69 -26.64 13.16
N TYR A 305 -6.80 -27.97 13.07
CA TYR A 305 -7.86 -28.73 13.71
C TYR A 305 -7.29 -29.64 14.78
N ASN A 306 -7.69 -29.41 16.03
CA ASN A 306 -7.32 -30.20 17.19
C ASN A 306 -5.81 -30.45 17.34
N GLU A 307 -5.02 -29.43 17.00
CA GLU A 307 -3.56 -29.50 17.01
C GLU A 307 -3.00 -28.39 17.88
N VAL A 308 -1.96 -28.68 18.67
CA VAL A 308 -1.24 -27.67 19.44
C VAL A 308 -0.35 -26.87 18.47
N PRO A 309 -0.53 -25.53 18.41
CA PRO A 309 0.24 -24.71 17.50
C PRO A 309 1.72 -24.62 17.90
N ASP A 310 2.59 -24.47 16.94
CA ASP A 310 4.05 -24.29 17.12
C ASP A 310 4.46 -22.84 17.41
N LYS A 311 3.51 -21.91 17.36
CA LYS A 311 3.70 -20.47 17.57
C LYS A 311 2.47 -19.85 18.24
N ASN A 312 2.55 -18.55 18.56
CA ASN A 312 1.40 -17.82 19.11
C ASN A 312 0.19 -18.01 18.18
N ALA A 313 -0.95 -18.32 18.77
CA ALA A 313 -2.17 -18.66 18.04
C ALA A 313 -3.44 -18.17 18.74
N ILE A 314 -4.51 -18.11 17.97
CA ILE A 314 -5.87 -17.88 18.50
C ILE A 314 -6.61 -19.22 18.48
N VAL A 315 -7.27 -19.56 19.59
CA VAL A 315 -8.04 -20.80 19.72
C VAL A 315 -9.50 -20.44 19.93
N PHE A 316 -10.37 -21.08 19.16
CA PHE A 316 -11.82 -20.93 19.30
C PHE A 316 -12.39 -22.20 19.94
N ALA A 317 -13.11 -22.04 21.04
CA ALA A 317 -13.68 -23.16 21.76
C ALA A 317 -15.03 -22.80 22.40
N THR A 318 -15.97 -23.74 22.35
CA THR A 318 -17.20 -23.70 23.16
C THR A 318 -17.17 -24.78 24.23
N ASN A 319 -18.12 -24.77 25.16
CA ASN A 319 -18.16 -25.82 26.16
C ASN A 319 -18.28 -27.23 25.57
N ASP A 320 -18.95 -27.36 24.43
CA ASP A 320 -19.17 -28.64 23.75
C ASP A 320 -18.10 -28.97 22.68
N LYS A 321 -17.44 -27.94 22.10
CA LYS A 321 -16.43 -28.10 21.05
C LYS A 321 -15.10 -27.53 21.54
N ARG A 322 -14.21 -28.41 22.03
CA ARG A 322 -12.90 -28.02 22.55
C ARG A 322 -11.80 -28.85 21.90
N PRO A 323 -10.68 -28.24 21.51
CA PRO A 323 -9.48 -29.00 21.21
C PRO A 323 -9.06 -29.86 22.42
N ASP A 324 -8.44 -31.01 22.17
CA ASP A 324 -8.07 -31.98 23.22
C ASP A 324 -7.19 -31.36 24.31
N PHE A 325 -6.30 -30.45 23.96
CA PHE A 325 -5.43 -29.77 24.92
C PHE A 325 -6.18 -28.78 25.86
N LEU A 326 -7.46 -28.48 25.59
CA LEU A 326 -8.35 -27.66 26.43
C LEU A 326 -9.42 -28.49 27.15
N ARG A 327 -9.39 -29.82 27.06
CA ARG A 327 -10.44 -30.69 27.60
C ARG A 327 -10.61 -30.52 29.13
N ASP A 328 -9.49 -30.36 29.83
CA ASP A 328 -9.48 -30.25 31.31
C ASP A 328 -9.74 -28.82 31.81
N TYR A 329 -9.90 -27.85 30.90
CA TYR A 329 -10.25 -26.50 31.34
C TYR A 329 -11.68 -26.43 31.87
N PRO A 330 -11.92 -25.59 32.90
CA PRO A 330 -13.27 -25.41 33.45
C PRO A 330 -14.27 -24.94 32.40
N LEU A 331 -15.53 -25.34 32.52
CA LEU A 331 -16.60 -24.83 31.67
C LEU A 331 -16.78 -23.34 31.91
N VAL A 332 -16.90 -22.57 30.85
CA VAL A 332 -17.17 -21.12 30.94
C VAL A 332 -18.64 -20.85 31.13
N GLN A 333 -18.97 -19.80 31.87
CA GLN A 333 -20.33 -19.37 32.17
C GLN A 333 -20.74 -18.14 31.36
N THR A 334 -19.79 -17.46 30.79
CA THR A 334 -19.94 -16.21 30.02
C THR A 334 -18.97 -16.21 28.86
N PRO A 335 -19.21 -15.40 27.80
CA PRO A 335 -18.23 -15.17 26.77
C PRO A 335 -16.91 -14.70 27.38
N THR A 336 -15.82 -15.42 27.09
CA THR A 336 -14.54 -15.23 27.78
C THR A 336 -13.39 -15.21 26.79
N ILE A 337 -12.45 -14.30 27.03
CA ILE A 337 -11.18 -14.22 26.31
C ILE A 337 -10.07 -14.49 27.33
N LYS A 338 -9.24 -15.49 27.08
CA LYS A 338 -8.21 -15.91 28.04
C LYS A 338 -6.87 -16.13 27.35
N MET A 339 -5.81 -15.60 27.95
CA MET A 339 -4.43 -15.89 27.52
C MET A 339 -3.88 -17.05 28.34
N ILE A 340 -3.38 -18.07 27.67
CA ILE A 340 -2.79 -19.25 28.28
C ILE A 340 -1.43 -19.57 27.66
N ASP A 341 -0.62 -20.34 28.40
CA ASP A 341 0.63 -20.88 27.88
C ASP A 341 0.37 -22.03 26.91
N ASN A 342 1.23 -22.16 25.92
CA ASN A 342 1.28 -23.35 25.09
C ASN A 342 1.82 -24.52 25.93
N PRO A 343 1.14 -25.69 25.95
CA PRO A 343 1.60 -26.83 26.76
C PRO A 343 2.96 -27.38 26.37
N ASN A 344 3.41 -27.14 25.12
CA ASN A 344 4.68 -27.64 24.59
C ASN A 344 5.81 -26.60 24.64
N ASP A 345 5.49 -25.29 24.78
CA ASP A 345 6.48 -24.23 24.74
C ASP A 345 6.02 -23.02 25.59
N PRO A 346 6.63 -22.77 26.75
CA PRO A 346 6.24 -21.68 27.65
C PRO A 346 6.48 -20.30 27.08
N TYR A 347 7.28 -20.17 26.03
CA TYR A 347 7.51 -18.91 25.30
C TYR A 347 6.44 -18.61 24.25
N THR A 348 5.54 -19.54 24.00
CA THR A 348 4.42 -19.41 23.07
C THR A 348 3.11 -19.26 23.82
N LYS A 349 2.28 -18.33 23.40
CA LYS A 349 1.01 -18.05 24.03
C LYS A 349 -0.16 -18.38 23.10
N MET A 350 -1.27 -18.76 23.71
CA MET A 350 -2.52 -18.96 23.02
C MET A 350 -3.57 -18.00 23.59
N LEU A 351 -4.27 -17.28 22.73
CA LEU A 351 -5.46 -16.52 23.08
C LEU A 351 -6.66 -17.41 22.82
N VAL A 352 -7.31 -17.83 23.87
CA VAL A 352 -8.50 -18.68 23.77
C VAL A 352 -9.74 -17.80 23.85
N ILE A 353 -10.58 -17.91 22.83
CA ILE A 353 -11.89 -17.28 22.76
C ILE A 353 -12.90 -18.37 23.12
N PHE A 354 -13.49 -18.24 24.32
CA PHE A 354 -14.42 -19.20 24.87
C PHE A 354 -15.85 -18.70 24.81
N GLY A 355 -16.79 -19.63 24.53
CA GLY A 355 -18.21 -19.43 24.70
C GLY A 355 -18.86 -20.65 25.35
N ARG A 356 -20.03 -20.46 25.96
CA ARG A 356 -20.90 -21.59 26.31
C ARG A 356 -21.39 -22.29 25.06
N ASP A 357 -21.68 -21.47 24.05
CA ASP A 357 -22.20 -21.85 22.75
C ASP A 357 -21.62 -20.91 21.65
N ASP A 358 -22.09 -21.08 20.43
CA ASP A 358 -21.67 -20.29 19.28
C ASP A 358 -22.03 -18.80 19.38
N LYS A 359 -23.10 -18.46 20.07
CA LYS A 359 -23.52 -17.05 20.28
C LYS A 359 -22.57 -16.34 21.23
N ASP A 360 -22.14 -17.00 22.28
CA ASP A 360 -21.16 -16.48 23.23
C ASP A 360 -19.80 -16.32 22.52
N LEU A 361 -19.43 -17.30 21.69
CA LEU A 361 -18.19 -17.25 20.93
C LEU A 361 -18.15 -16.03 19.99
N LEU A 362 -19.26 -15.79 19.30
CA LEU A 362 -19.40 -14.63 18.44
C LEU A 362 -19.35 -13.32 19.24
N LEU A 363 -19.99 -13.28 20.40
CA LEU A 363 -19.99 -12.11 21.29
C LEU A 363 -18.56 -11.81 21.82
N ALA A 364 -17.81 -12.84 22.20
CA ALA A 364 -16.42 -12.68 22.61
C ALA A 364 -15.54 -12.14 21.46
N ALA A 365 -15.72 -12.63 20.24
CA ALA A 365 -15.02 -12.13 19.06
C ALA A 365 -15.37 -10.66 18.77
N GLN A 366 -16.65 -10.29 18.86
CA GLN A 366 -17.10 -8.90 18.75
C GLN A 366 -16.54 -8.01 19.87
N GLY A 367 -16.32 -8.54 21.06
CA GLY A 367 -15.65 -7.86 22.16
C GLY A 367 -14.21 -7.44 21.80
N ILE A 368 -13.48 -8.29 21.11
CA ILE A 368 -12.15 -7.94 20.57
C ILE A 368 -12.28 -6.82 19.52
N ALA A 369 -13.24 -6.92 18.62
CA ALA A 369 -13.50 -5.93 17.57
C ALA A 369 -13.89 -4.56 18.14
N ALA A 370 -14.62 -4.52 19.25
CA ALA A 370 -15.04 -3.28 19.91
C ALA A 370 -13.87 -2.52 20.57
N GLY A 371 -12.78 -3.23 20.91
CA GLY A 371 -11.57 -2.65 21.46
C GLY A 371 -11.10 -3.32 22.73
N SER A 372 -9.79 -3.31 22.96
CA SER A 372 -9.13 -4.02 24.05
C SER A 372 -8.65 -3.12 25.18
N ILE A 373 -9.04 -1.86 25.19
CA ILE A 373 -8.53 -0.87 26.15
C ILE A 373 -8.84 -1.22 27.61
N LEU A 374 -9.91 -1.97 27.84
CA LEU A 374 -10.32 -2.42 29.17
C LEU A 374 -9.79 -3.82 29.54
N PHE A 375 -9.01 -4.44 28.67
CA PHE A 375 -8.46 -5.77 28.94
C PHE A 375 -7.42 -5.70 30.06
N ARG A 376 -7.51 -6.62 31.03
CA ARG A 376 -6.64 -6.72 32.21
C ARG A 376 -6.54 -8.17 32.66
N GLY A 377 -5.39 -8.53 33.23
CA GLY A 377 -5.18 -9.88 33.73
C GLY A 377 -5.13 -10.94 32.63
N ASP A 378 -5.20 -12.20 32.98
CA ASP A 378 -5.15 -13.32 32.04
C ASP A 378 -6.52 -13.68 31.44
N THR A 379 -7.60 -13.14 31.99
CA THR A 379 -8.98 -13.47 31.61
C THR A 379 -9.86 -12.22 31.57
N VAL A 380 -10.64 -12.09 30.52
CA VAL A 380 -11.62 -11.02 30.29
C VAL A 380 -12.96 -11.66 29.93
N THR A 381 -14.05 -11.18 30.53
CA THR A 381 -15.42 -11.56 30.18
C THR A 381 -16.08 -10.47 29.37
N VAL A 382 -16.89 -10.85 28.38
CA VAL A 382 -17.63 -9.93 27.53
C VAL A 382 -19.12 -10.06 27.87
N ASP A 383 -19.67 -9.07 28.56
CA ASP A 383 -21.06 -9.14 29.02
C ASP A 383 -22.04 -8.69 27.94
N ASP A 384 -21.68 -7.64 27.17
CA ASP A 384 -22.50 -7.10 26.10
C ASP A 384 -21.63 -6.31 25.12
N VAL A 385 -21.97 -6.38 23.84
CA VAL A 385 -21.39 -5.54 22.79
C VAL A 385 -22.53 -4.78 22.14
N LYS A 386 -22.66 -3.50 22.46
CA LYS A 386 -23.65 -2.66 21.80
C LYS A 386 -23.22 -2.37 20.38
N SER A 387 -24.12 -2.59 19.44
CA SER A 387 -23.97 -2.15 18.07
C SER A 387 -23.71 -0.64 18.05
N LEU A 388 -22.58 -0.21 17.53
CA LEU A 388 -22.31 1.19 17.26
C LEU A 388 -23.29 1.71 16.20
N LEU A 389 -23.43 3.03 16.09
CA LEU A 389 -24.24 3.68 15.07
C LEU A 389 -23.91 3.09 13.69
N ALA A 390 -24.94 2.92 12.87
CA ALA A 390 -24.77 2.47 11.48
C ALA A 390 -23.76 3.37 10.76
N ARG A 391 -22.82 2.75 10.11
CA ARG A 391 -21.79 3.46 9.33
C ARG A 391 -22.37 4.05 8.04
N LYS A 392 -21.72 5.07 7.55
CA LYS A 392 -22.04 5.64 6.23
C LYS A 392 -21.21 4.94 5.17
N PRO A 393 -21.73 4.80 3.95
CA PRO A 393 -20.89 4.37 2.83
C PRO A 393 -19.67 5.28 2.69
N TYR A 394 -18.53 4.73 2.28
CA TYR A 394 -17.27 5.46 2.00
C TYR A 394 -16.65 6.18 3.21
N ASP A 395 -16.94 5.75 4.42
CA ASP A 395 -16.39 6.33 5.65
C ASP A 395 -15.20 5.52 6.23
N ALA A 396 -14.53 4.74 5.39
CA ALA A 396 -13.36 3.96 5.79
C ALA A 396 -12.28 4.87 6.40
N PRO A 397 -11.73 4.54 7.59
CA PRO A 397 -10.74 5.37 8.26
C PRO A 397 -9.47 5.63 7.45
N ASN A 398 -9.05 4.68 6.61
CA ASN A 398 -7.88 4.83 5.76
C ASN A 398 -8.15 5.65 4.48
N TRP A 399 -9.41 6.00 4.21
CA TRP A 399 -9.77 6.81 3.04
C TRP A 399 -9.90 8.29 3.41
N VAL A 400 -9.59 9.13 2.45
CA VAL A 400 -9.91 10.56 2.55
C VAL A 400 -11.42 10.73 2.63
N ASN A 401 -11.89 11.56 3.56
CA ASN A 401 -13.31 11.82 3.70
C ASN A 401 -13.85 12.52 2.44
N THR A 402 -14.88 11.94 1.83
CA THR A 402 -15.52 12.46 0.62
C THR A 402 -16.82 13.24 0.89
N TYR A 403 -17.14 13.52 2.15
CA TYR A 403 -18.34 14.30 2.51
C TYR A 403 -18.04 15.76 2.84
N ARG A 404 -16.78 16.09 3.08
CA ARG A 404 -16.30 17.44 3.44
C ARG A 404 -14.85 17.64 3.05
N PRO A 405 -14.38 18.89 2.97
CA PRO A 405 -12.95 19.15 2.91
C PRO A 405 -12.21 18.53 4.10
N VAL A 406 -11.02 18.05 3.85
CA VAL A 406 -10.17 17.38 4.85
C VAL A 406 -8.90 18.19 5.03
N THR A 407 -8.46 18.33 6.29
CA THR A 407 -7.20 19.02 6.58
C THR A 407 -6.01 18.09 6.42
N PHE A 408 -4.83 18.63 6.12
CA PHE A 408 -3.60 17.85 6.04
C PHE A 408 -3.21 17.26 7.41
N GLY A 409 -3.60 17.95 8.48
CA GLY A 409 -3.46 17.45 9.84
C GLY A 409 -4.22 16.13 10.11
N GLU A 410 -5.39 15.94 9.46
CA GLU A 410 -6.15 14.69 9.52
C GLU A 410 -5.53 13.56 8.67
N LEU A 411 -4.75 13.90 7.66
CA LEU A 411 -4.14 12.95 6.72
C LEU A 411 -2.73 12.51 7.15
N LYS A 412 -2.09 13.25 8.05
CA LYS A 412 -0.75 12.89 8.54
C LYS A 412 -0.79 11.63 9.40
N THR A 413 0.24 10.82 9.30
CA THR A 413 0.40 9.58 10.07
C THR A 413 1.24 9.75 11.33
N TYR A 414 2.07 10.82 11.41
CA TYR A 414 2.87 11.19 12.58
C TYR A 414 3.05 12.72 12.66
N ASP A 415 3.30 13.23 13.85
CA ASP A 415 3.25 14.68 14.14
C ASP A 415 4.19 15.53 13.30
N GLN A 416 5.37 15.03 12.96
CA GLN A 416 6.40 15.80 12.24
C GLN A 416 6.39 15.57 10.72
N GLN A 417 5.41 14.86 10.19
CA GLN A 417 5.36 14.48 8.77
C GLN A 417 5.35 15.68 7.81
N LEU A 418 4.71 16.77 8.21
CA LEU A 418 4.51 17.96 7.38
C LEU A 418 5.62 19.03 7.54
N GLN A 419 6.74 18.65 8.14
CA GLN A 419 7.90 19.54 8.31
C GLN A 419 9.21 18.84 7.95
N SER A 420 10.15 19.62 7.46
CA SER A 420 11.49 19.13 7.10
C SER A 420 12.52 20.21 7.34
N THR A 421 13.73 19.80 7.72
CA THR A 421 14.84 20.69 8.03
C THR A 421 16.12 20.13 7.42
N GLY A 422 16.90 20.96 6.76
CA GLY A 422 18.17 20.57 6.17
C GLY A 422 18.74 21.65 5.29
N LEU A 423 19.96 21.47 4.79
CA LEU A 423 20.50 22.31 3.71
C LEU A 423 19.62 22.12 2.46
N GLU A 424 19.32 20.87 2.17
CA GLU A 424 18.28 20.44 1.22
C GLU A 424 17.21 19.70 2.04
N PRO A 425 16.09 20.35 2.40
CA PRO A 425 15.05 19.70 3.17
C PRO A 425 14.52 18.46 2.44
N ALA A 426 14.34 17.36 3.16
CA ALA A 426 13.77 16.15 2.59
C ALA A 426 12.33 16.40 2.12
N SER A 427 11.92 15.67 1.10
CA SER A 427 10.55 15.76 0.55
C SER A 427 9.50 15.47 1.60
N ILE A 428 8.45 16.29 1.64
CA ILE A 428 7.27 16.08 2.47
C ILE A 428 6.27 15.26 1.65
N ASN A 429 5.84 14.12 2.19
CA ASN A 429 4.94 13.20 1.53
C ASN A 429 3.63 13.07 2.30
N LEU A 430 2.51 13.07 1.57
CA LEU A 430 1.18 12.88 2.12
C LEU A 430 0.43 11.84 1.28
N SER A 431 -0.11 10.82 1.94
CA SER A 431 -0.87 9.77 1.27
C SER A 431 -2.34 10.16 1.15
N LEU A 432 -2.90 9.95 -0.05
CA LEU A 432 -4.30 10.19 -0.36
C LEU A 432 -4.92 8.90 -0.87
N ASN A 433 -5.60 8.15 0.00
CA ASN A 433 -6.33 6.96 -0.38
C ASN A 433 -7.79 7.34 -0.66
N LEU A 434 -8.28 7.00 -1.83
CA LEU A 434 -9.61 7.37 -2.30
C LEU A 434 -10.46 6.13 -2.56
N PRO A 435 -11.80 6.22 -2.41
CA PRO A 435 -12.70 5.22 -2.93
C PRO A 435 -12.44 5.03 -4.44
N PRO A 436 -12.28 3.80 -4.93
CA PRO A 436 -11.92 3.57 -6.34
C PRO A 436 -13.04 3.93 -7.31
N ASP A 437 -14.28 4.03 -6.85
CA ASP A 437 -15.46 4.41 -7.63
C ASP A 437 -15.76 5.91 -7.62
N LEU A 438 -14.87 6.74 -7.05
CA LEU A 438 -15.04 8.19 -7.06
C LEU A 438 -14.92 8.73 -8.49
N TYR A 439 -16.01 9.27 -9.02
CA TYR A 439 -16.10 9.72 -10.41
C TYR A 439 -15.55 11.14 -10.58
N LEU A 440 -14.31 11.22 -11.06
CA LEU A 440 -13.55 12.47 -11.18
C LEU A 440 -13.38 12.95 -12.63
N LEU A 441 -13.84 12.19 -13.62
CA LEU A 441 -13.53 12.41 -15.05
C LEU A 441 -13.94 13.78 -15.59
N ARG A 442 -14.91 14.43 -14.98
CA ARG A 442 -15.42 15.74 -15.42
C ARG A 442 -15.04 16.89 -14.51
N SER A 443 -14.19 16.64 -13.55
CA SER A 443 -13.76 17.69 -12.65
C SER A 443 -12.71 18.59 -13.31
N ASN A 444 -12.80 19.89 -13.04
CA ASN A 444 -11.77 20.85 -13.42
C ASN A 444 -10.51 20.77 -12.53
N GLY A 445 -10.44 19.79 -11.67
CA GLY A 445 -9.41 19.58 -10.67
C GLY A 445 -9.98 19.54 -9.25
N ILE A 446 -9.20 19.05 -8.31
CA ILE A 446 -9.55 19.01 -6.90
C ILE A 446 -9.11 20.29 -6.23
N ASP A 447 -10.02 20.93 -5.51
CA ASP A 447 -9.72 22.15 -4.76
C ASP A 447 -8.79 21.84 -3.60
N MET A 448 -7.64 22.51 -3.57
CA MET A 448 -6.65 22.43 -2.52
C MET A 448 -6.27 23.82 -2.06
N ASN A 449 -6.40 24.07 -0.76
CA ASN A 449 -5.92 25.29 -0.13
C ASN A 449 -4.73 24.92 0.74
N MET A 450 -3.55 25.28 0.27
CA MET A 450 -2.30 24.93 0.94
C MET A 450 -1.71 26.16 1.62
N LYS A 451 -1.38 26.00 2.88
CA LYS A 451 -0.63 26.98 3.66
C LYS A 451 0.76 26.41 3.94
N TYR A 452 1.79 27.20 3.73
CA TYR A 452 3.16 26.73 3.93
C TYR A 452 4.05 27.86 4.45
N ARG A 453 5.08 27.47 5.15
CA ARG A 453 6.12 28.36 5.69
C ARG A 453 7.48 27.79 5.32
N TYR A 454 8.41 28.67 5.05
CA TYR A 454 9.75 28.27 4.64
C TYR A 454 10.80 29.29 5.08
N THR A 455 12.04 28.86 5.23
CA THR A 455 13.17 29.76 5.44
C THR A 455 13.37 30.60 4.18
N GLN A 456 13.45 31.90 4.35
CA GLN A 456 13.65 32.84 3.25
C GLN A 456 14.91 32.50 2.44
N PRO A 457 14.80 32.35 1.11
CA PRO A 457 15.98 32.11 0.29
C PRO A 457 16.98 33.25 0.34
N ALA A 458 18.26 32.91 0.37
CA ALA A 458 19.32 33.92 0.37
C ALA A 458 19.42 34.70 -0.96
N ILE A 459 19.00 34.06 -2.06
CA ILE A 459 18.98 34.66 -3.39
C ILE A 459 17.55 34.69 -3.89
N LYS A 460 17.09 35.85 -4.31
CA LYS A 460 15.74 36.06 -4.86
C LYS A 460 15.52 35.19 -6.11
N ASP A 461 14.34 34.60 -6.21
CA ASP A 461 13.85 33.83 -7.36
C ASP A 461 14.71 32.59 -7.73
N SER A 462 15.60 32.15 -6.84
CA SER A 462 16.48 31.00 -7.08
C SER A 462 15.94 29.69 -6.51
N SER A 463 15.06 29.78 -5.52
CA SER A 463 14.52 28.62 -4.79
C SER A 463 13.06 28.39 -5.14
N ARG A 464 12.64 27.13 -5.12
CA ARG A 464 11.28 26.75 -5.53
C ARG A 464 10.74 25.60 -4.70
N MET A 465 9.43 25.47 -4.70
CA MET A 465 8.70 24.32 -4.21
C MET A 465 8.03 23.64 -5.40
N ASP A 466 8.36 22.38 -5.61
CA ASP A 466 7.76 21.53 -6.63
C ASP A 466 6.71 20.62 -5.99
N ILE A 467 5.53 20.55 -6.59
CA ILE A 467 4.44 19.68 -6.18
C ILE A 467 4.34 18.54 -7.18
N ASN A 468 4.41 17.32 -6.67
CA ASN A 468 4.31 16.08 -7.43
C ASN A 468 3.16 15.22 -6.92
N LEU A 469 2.44 14.57 -7.83
CA LEU A 469 1.42 13.59 -7.50
C LEU A 469 1.77 12.28 -8.21
N ASN A 470 1.87 11.18 -7.44
CA ASN A 470 2.24 9.86 -7.96
C ASN A 470 3.55 9.88 -8.79
N ASN A 471 4.56 10.60 -8.29
CA ASN A 471 5.86 10.84 -8.96
C ASN A 471 5.78 11.63 -10.29
N GLN A 472 4.64 12.21 -10.61
CA GLN A 472 4.50 13.09 -11.77
C GLN A 472 4.45 14.54 -11.31
N PHE A 473 5.25 15.36 -11.97
CA PHE A 473 5.31 16.79 -11.69
C PHE A 473 3.96 17.46 -12.00
N LEU A 474 3.46 18.25 -11.06
CA LEU A 474 2.26 19.05 -11.23
C LEU A 474 2.60 20.50 -11.51
N GLN A 475 3.29 21.12 -10.59
CA GLN A 475 3.55 22.57 -10.65
C GLN A 475 4.74 22.95 -9.76
N SER A 476 5.40 24.05 -10.12
CA SER A 476 6.48 24.67 -9.38
C SER A 476 6.10 26.06 -8.95
N TYR A 477 6.46 26.43 -7.72
CA TYR A 477 6.25 27.76 -7.14
C TYR A 477 7.56 28.33 -6.66
N SER A 478 7.86 29.58 -7.07
CA SER A 478 9.02 30.29 -6.55
C SER A 478 8.85 30.64 -5.08
N LEU A 479 9.89 30.39 -4.30
CA LEU A 479 9.96 30.80 -2.90
C LEU A 479 10.45 32.26 -2.84
N ASN A 480 9.55 33.16 -2.50
CA ASN A 480 9.85 34.58 -2.48
C ASN A 480 10.64 34.99 -1.22
N SER A 481 11.37 36.11 -1.35
CA SER A 481 12.14 36.69 -0.24
C SER A 481 11.33 37.60 0.67
N THR A 482 10.01 37.70 0.51
CA THR A 482 9.10 38.51 1.32
C THR A 482 8.31 37.67 2.30
N GLN A 483 8.10 38.18 3.53
CA GLN A 483 7.42 37.48 4.64
C GLN A 483 5.88 37.46 4.49
N ASP A 484 5.33 37.44 3.31
CA ASP A 484 3.89 37.34 3.15
C ASP A 484 3.40 35.94 3.54
N THR A 485 2.26 35.90 4.19
CA THR A 485 1.58 34.64 4.53
C THR A 485 1.27 33.88 3.24
N ASN A 486 2.05 32.84 2.97
CA ASN A 486 1.90 32.09 1.75
C ASN A 486 0.69 31.16 1.86
N SER A 487 -0.38 31.56 1.20
CA SER A 487 -1.57 30.74 0.98
C SER A 487 -1.71 30.52 -0.51
N LEU A 488 -1.81 29.27 -0.89
CA LEU A 488 -1.93 28.85 -2.27
C LEU A 488 -3.27 28.15 -2.45
N LEU A 489 -4.16 28.81 -3.21
CA LEU A 489 -5.37 28.19 -3.70
C LEU A 489 -5.08 27.58 -5.06
N MET A 490 -5.20 26.29 -5.17
CA MET A 490 -4.98 25.59 -6.42
C MET A 490 -6.02 24.48 -6.62
N ARG A 491 -6.16 24.08 -7.88
CA ARG A 491 -6.86 22.85 -8.24
C ARG A 491 -5.86 21.82 -8.67
N LEU A 492 -5.86 20.66 -8.01
CA LEU A 492 -5.09 19.51 -8.48
C LEU A 492 -5.72 19.00 -9.76
N PRO A 493 -5.00 18.98 -10.88
CA PRO A 493 -5.52 18.44 -12.12
C PRO A 493 -5.76 16.93 -11.97
N ILE A 494 -6.95 16.48 -12.31
CA ILE A 494 -7.31 15.06 -12.28
C ILE A 494 -6.87 14.37 -13.55
N VAL A 495 -6.98 15.10 -14.66
CA VAL A 495 -6.62 14.65 -15.99
C VAL A 495 -5.83 15.77 -16.65
N GLN A 496 -4.52 15.62 -16.76
CA GLN A 496 -3.74 16.46 -17.64
C GLN A 496 -3.55 15.73 -18.97
N GLY A 497 -4.33 16.10 -19.96
CA GLY A 497 -3.97 15.83 -21.33
C GLY A 497 -2.91 16.83 -21.75
N LEU A 498 -1.63 16.46 -21.75
CA LEU A 498 -0.66 17.17 -22.55
C LEU A 498 -0.92 16.79 -23.99
N ILE A 499 -1.70 17.60 -24.66
CA ILE A 499 -1.75 17.61 -26.12
C ILE A 499 -0.46 18.29 -26.54
N ASP A 500 0.58 17.53 -26.75
CA ASP A 500 1.72 18.03 -27.49
C ASP A 500 1.30 18.06 -28.98
N GLY A 501 1.22 19.26 -29.53
CA GLY A 501 0.67 19.50 -30.88
C GLY A 501 1.49 18.89 -32.02
N LYS A 502 2.43 18.01 -31.74
CA LYS A 502 3.25 17.33 -32.73
C LYS A 502 3.05 15.84 -32.83
N ASP A 503 2.59 15.18 -31.79
CA ASP A 503 2.32 13.74 -31.82
C ASP A 503 0.99 13.49 -31.15
N GLN A 504 0.05 12.90 -31.87
CA GLN A 504 -1.26 12.47 -31.37
C GLN A 504 -1.16 11.31 -30.35
N VAL A 505 -0.12 11.28 -29.58
CA VAL A 505 0.01 10.40 -28.42
C VAL A 505 -0.51 11.17 -27.23
N SER A 506 -1.78 10.91 -26.88
CA SER A 506 -2.28 11.35 -25.59
C SER A 506 -1.44 10.63 -24.53
N ILE A 507 -0.46 11.32 -23.97
CA ILE A 507 0.22 10.86 -22.75
C ILE A 507 -0.85 10.76 -21.69
N PRO A 508 -0.98 9.59 -21.00
CA PRO A 508 -2.01 9.42 -20.03
C PRO A 508 -1.84 10.47 -18.95
N ALA A 509 -2.87 11.18 -18.82
CA ALA A 509 -3.07 12.15 -17.78
C ALA A 509 -2.81 11.60 -16.40
N LEU A 510 -2.35 12.46 -15.52
CA LEU A 510 -2.27 12.24 -14.09
C LEU A 510 -3.62 11.75 -13.58
N ARG A 511 -3.69 10.47 -13.26
CA ARG A 511 -4.89 9.90 -12.65
C ARG A 511 -4.69 9.78 -11.16
N LEU A 512 -5.67 10.24 -10.42
CA LEU A 512 -5.87 9.81 -9.06
C LEU A 512 -6.37 8.36 -9.10
N GLY A 513 -5.59 7.48 -8.49
CA GLY A 513 -5.97 6.09 -8.25
C GLY A 513 -6.60 5.91 -6.88
N ALA A 514 -6.81 4.67 -6.47
CA ALA A 514 -7.23 4.35 -5.10
C ALA A 514 -6.16 4.77 -4.07
N THR A 515 -4.89 4.65 -4.41
CA THR A 515 -3.77 5.08 -3.57
C THR A 515 -2.96 6.13 -4.31
N ASN A 516 -2.75 7.27 -3.66
CA ASN A 516 -2.02 8.40 -4.23
C ASN A 516 -1.03 8.94 -3.24
N GLN A 517 0.07 9.50 -3.76
CA GLN A 517 1.08 10.18 -2.98
C GLN A 517 1.26 11.60 -3.48
N LEU A 518 0.93 12.56 -2.65
CA LEU A 518 1.21 13.97 -2.84
C LEU A 518 2.56 14.29 -2.21
N ARG A 519 3.50 14.81 -3.00
CA ARG A 519 4.86 15.09 -2.57
C ARG A 519 5.21 16.56 -2.81
N PHE A 520 5.82 17.17 -1.82
CA PHE A 520 6.32 18.53 -1.85
C PHE A 520 7.83 18.51 -1.74
N ASP A 521 8.50 18.99 -2.76
CA ASP A 521 9.96 19.08 -2.85
C ASP A 521 10.39 20.54 -2.77
N PHE A 522 11.13 20.91 -1.73
CA PHE A 522 11.66 22.24 -1.57
C PHE A 522 13.12 22.27 -2.03
N GLN A 523 13.37 23.00 -3.12
CA GLN A 523 14.70 23.12 -3.70
C GLN A 523 15.26 24.50 -3.41
N TYR A 524 16.31 24.54 -2.59
CA TYR A 524 17.07 25.72 -2.28
C TYR A 524 18.36 25.76 -3.12
N THR A 525 18.60 26.86 -3.81
CA THR A 525 19.84 27.07 -4.56
C THR A 525 20.78 27.97 -3.79
N ASN A 526 21.98 27.50 -3.60
CA ASN A 526 23.17 28.14 -3.07
C ASN A 526 23.17 28.50 -1.56
N PRO A 527 24.21 28.05 -0.86
CA PRO A 527 24.55 28.56 0.43
C PRO A 527 24.92 30.06 0.34
N MET A 528 24.67 30.80 1.41
CA MET A 528 25.06 32.20 1.51
C MET A 528 26.58 32.34 1.41
N PRO A 529 27.13 33.31 0.65
CA PRO A 529 28.56 33.54 0.63
C PRO A 529 29.06 33.84 2.06
N GLY A 530 30.05 33.10 2.52
CA GLY A 530 30.65 33.24 3.84
C GLY A 530 31.81 34.23 3.90
N GLY A 531 32.17 34.86 2.74
CA GLY A 531 33.31 35.72 2.61
C GLY A 531 34.56 34.98 2.12
N THR A 532 35.72 35.63 2.23
CA THR A 532 36.99 35.06 1.80
C THR A 532 37.87 34.80 3.04
N VAL A 533 38.31 33.58 3.23
CA VAL A 533 39.29 33.18 4.22
C VAL A 533 40.49 32.60 3.49
N GLU A 534 41.68 33.15 3.72
CA GLU A 534 42.95 32.73 3.10
C GLU A 534 42.84 32.58 1.58
N ASN A 535 42.27 33.56 0.87
CA ASN A 535 41.97 33.57 -0.55
C ASN A 535 40.96 32.52 -1.05
N CYS A 536 40.28 31.85 -0.15
CA CYS A 536 39.19 30.92 -0.51
C CYS A 536 37.85 31.60 -0.31
N VAL A 537 36.97 31.47 -1.31
CA VAL A 537 35.55 31.81 -1.16
C VAL A 537 34.88 30.71 -0.32
N THR A 538 34.45 31.12 0.88
CA THR A 538 33.73 30.20 1.77
C THR A 538 32.22 30.38 1.59
N PHE A 539 31.50 29.28 1.82
CA PHE A 539 30.03 29.27 1.82
C PHE A 539 29.55 28.91 3.21
N GLN A 540 28.55 29.64 3.67
CA GLN A 540 27.93 29.36 4.95
C GLN A 540 26.74 28.45 4.73
N PRO A 541 26.77 27.22 5.22
CA PRO A 541 25.61 26.33 5.10
C PRO A 541 24.47 26.83 5.97
N ILE A 542 23.32 27.12 5.39
CA ILE A 542 22.10 27.53 6.09
C ILE A 542 21.17 26.33 6.13
N LYS A 543 20.74 25.95 7.33
CA LYS A 543 19.66 24.95 7.48
C LYS A 543 18.34 25.63 7.17
N ASN A 544 17.66 25.12 6.16
CA ASN A 544 16.35 25.58 5.75
C ASN A 544 15.28 24.78 6.49
N ASN A 545 14.30 25.46 7.02
CA ASN A 545 13.13 24.85 7.66
C ASN A 545 11.93 25.06 6.74
N VAL A 546 11.21 24.02 6.46
CA VAL A 546 10.00 24.05 5.63
C VAL A 546 8.88 23.33 6.36
N VAL A 547 7.68 23.90 6.31
CA VAL A 547 6.50 23.38 6.98
C VAL A 547 5.30 23.55 6.07
N ILE A 548 4.57 22.49 5.85
CA ILE A 548 3.21 22.55 5.31
C ILE A 548 2.24 22.65 6.49
N GLY A 549 1.32 23.59 6.45
CA GLY A 549 0.39 23.83 7.56
C GLY A 549 -0.59 22.66 7.72
N ASP A 550 -0.80 22.23 8.94
CA ASP A 550 -1.81 21.20 9.29
C ASP A 550 -3.23 21.63 8.88
N ASP A 551 -3.48 22.92 8.81
CA ASP A 551 -4.72 23.56 8.41
C ASP A 551 -4.88 23.77 6.89
N SER A 552 -3.93 23.26 6.10
CA SER A 552 -4.11 23.12 4.65
C SER A 552 -5.24 22.14 4.39
N THR A 553 -6.03 22.36 3.36
CA THR A 553 -7.21 21.52 3.06
C THR A 553 -7.19 20.99 1.63
N ILE A 554 -7.77 19.83 1.45
CA ILE A 554 -8.07 19.26 0.16
C ILE A 554 -9.54 18.81 0.14
N ASP A 555 -10.25 19.03 -0.97
CA ASP A 555 -11.68 18.80 -1.05
C ASP A 555 -12.04 17.78 -2.13
N PHE A 556 -12.45 16.60 -1.68
CA PHE A 556 -13.01 15.54 -2.51
C PHE A 556 -14.52 15.41 -2.36
N SER A 557 -15.19 16.40 -1.77
CA SER A 557 -16.64 16.40 -1.62
C SER A 557 -17.35 16.74 -2.94
N ASN A 558 -18.64 16.39 -3.01
CA ASN A 558 -19.50 16.68 -4.16
C ASN A 558 -19.18 15.93 -5.46
N TYR A 559 -18.43 14.85 -5.38
CA TYR A 559 -18.22 13.93 -6.50
C TYR A 559 -19.18 12.75 -6.39
N TYR A 560 -19.57 12.21 -7.55
CA TYR A 560 -20.41 11.02 -7.62
C TYR A 560 -19.56 9.76 -7.46
N HIS A 561 -20.22 8.68 -7.05
CA HIS A 561 -19.65 7.34 -7.03
C HIS A 561 -20.17 6.57 -8.24
N PHE A 562 -19.27 6.17 -9.13
CA PHE A 562 -19.61 5.47 -10.34
C PHE A 562 -18.38 4.79 -10.93
N LEU A 563 -18.44 3.48 -11.10
CA LEU A 563 -17.33 2.68 -11.58
C LEU A 563 -17.80 1.62 -12.59
N ALA A 564 -16.99 1.42 -13.64
CA ALA A 564 -17.14 0.30 -14.54
C ALA A 564 -16.61 -0.99 -13.88
N MET A 565 -17.46 -2.00 -13.79
CA MET A 565 -17.16 -3.29 -13.20
C MET A 565 -17.27 -4.40 -14.25
N PRO A 566 -16.65 -5.58 -14.09
CA PRO A 566 -15.76 -5.96 -12.99
C PRO A 566 -14.41 -5.24 -13.04
N ASP A 567 -13.89 -4.88 -11.85
CA ASP A 567 -12.57 -4.30 -11.73
C ASP A 567 -11.79 -4.96 -10.58
N LEU A 568 -10.98 -5.97 -10.90
CA LEU A 568 -10.16 -6.67 -9.92
C LEU A 568 -9.01 -5.80 -9.37
N ARG A 569 -8.65 -4.73 -10.05
CA ARG A 569 -7.69 -3.77 -9.51
C ARG A 569 -8.26 -3.01 -8.30
N ALA A 570 -9.52 -2.60 -8.41
CA ALA A 570 -10.23 -1.97 -7.30
C ALA A 570 -10.38 -2.92 -6.10
N PHE A 571 -10.65 -4.21 -6.37
CA PHE A 571 -10.69 -5.23 -5.33
C PHE A 571 -9.32 -5.43 -4.68
N ALA A 572 -8.30 -5.72 -5.45
CA ALA A 572 -6.98 -6.06 -4.94
C ALA A 572 -6.32 -4.91 -4.14
N ASN A 573 -6.53 -3.65 -4.54
CA ASN A 573 -5.86 -2.50 -3.94
C ASN A 573 -6.69 -1.72 -2.93
N ALA A 574 -8.02 -1.85 -2.96
CA ALA A 574 -8.93 -1.10 -2.10
C ALA A 574 -10.06 -1.93 -1.48
N GLY A 575 -10.09 -3.24 -1.72
CA GLY A 575 -11.15 -4.12 -1.20
C GLY A 575 -12.53 -3.88 -1.79
N PHE A 576 -12.64 -3.06 -2.85
CA PHE A 576 -13.91 -2.71 -3.47
C PHE A 576 -14.49 -3.91 -4.26
N PRO A 577 -15.78 -4.21 -4.18
CA PRO A 577 -16.88 -3.40 -3.65
C PRO A 577 -17.13 -3.53 -2.13
N PHE A 578 -16.53 -4.50 -1.46
CA PHE A 578 -16.78 -4.80 -0.04
C PHE A 578 -16.43 -3.64 0.89
N SER A 579 -15.39 -2.90 0.56
CA SER A 579 -14.90 -1.74 1.33
C SER A 579 -15.82 -0.53 1.30
N ARG A 580 -16.87 -0.52 0.47
CA ARG A 580 -17.86 0.57 0.44
C ARG A 580 -18.49 0.80 1.81
N MET A 581 -18.83 -0.29 2.52
CA MET A 581 -19.17 -0.25 3.93
C MET A 581 -17.97 -0.81 4.71
N ALA A 582 -17.25 0.06 5.40
CA ALA A 582 -15.98 -0.30 6.03
C ALA A 582 -16.10 -1.43 7.08
N ASP A 583 -17.27 -1.59 7.68
CA ASP A 583 -17.59 -2.66 8.65
C ASP A 583 -18.09 -3.95 7.99
N LEU A 584 -18.11 -4.03 6.67
CA LEU A 584 -18.60 -5.14 5.85
C LEU A 584 -20.08 -5.47 6.02
N SER A 585 -20.91 -4.52 6.48
CA SER A 585 -22.35 -4.74 6.67
C SER A 585 -23.11 -5.05 5.38
N ASP A 586 -22.63 -4.58 4.21
CA ASP A 586 -23.18 -4.87 2.89
C ASP A 586 -22.49 -6.06 2.19
N THR A 587 -21.75 -6.88 2.93
CA THR A 587 -21.00 -8.02 2.40
C THR A 587 -21.59 -9.33 2.84
N LEU A 588 -21.85 -10.22 1.88
CA LEU A 588 -22.20 -11.61 2.11
C LEU A 588 -21.06 -12.51 1.65
N VAL A 589 -20.48 -13.23 2.58
CA VAL A 589 -19.48 -14.27 2.27
C VAL A 589 -20.19 -15.61 2.15
N VAL A 590 -19.94 -16.32 1.06
CA VAL A 590 -20.51 -17.66 0.81
C VAL A 590 -19.39 -18.67 0.85
N MET A 591 -19.48 -19.59 1.82
CA MET A 591 -18.53 -20.69 2.01
C MET A 591 -19.07 -22.00 1.45
N PRO A 592 -18.21 -22.96 1.11
CA PRO A 592 -18.65 -24.33 0.86
C PRO A 592 -19.31 -24.95 2.08
N LYS A 593 -20.17 -25.94 1.90
CA LYS A 593 -20.82 -26.68 3.01
C LYS A 593 -19.80 -27.41 3.90
N GLU A 594 -18.77 -27.94 3.27
CA GLU A 594 -17.66 -28.64 3.92
C GLU A 594 -16.35 -27.95 3.49
N PRO A 595 -15.97 -26.84 4.13
CA PRO A 595 -14.79 -26.11 3.73
C PRO A 595 -13.51 -26.83 4.18
N THR A 596 -12.50 -26.79 3.34
CA THR A 596 -11.15 -27.25 3.71
C THR A 596 -10.46 -26.21 4.60
N GLN A 597 -9.41 -26.61 5.33
CA GLN A 597 -8.57 -25.69 6.11
C GLN A 597 -8.07 -24.52 5.26
N ASN A 598 -7.65 -24.78 4.03
CA ASN A 598 -7.16 -23.75 3.12
C ASN A 598 -8.24 -22.77 2.67
N GLN A 599 -9.47 -23.22 2.49
CA GLN A 599 -10.61 -22.35 2.15
C GLN A 599 -10.98 -21.44 3.32
N ILE A 600 -10.93 -21.96 4.54
CA ILE A 600 -11.13 -21.14 5.75
C ILE A 600 -9.98 -20.14 5.89
N SER A 601 -8.74 -20.57 5.69
CA SER A 601 -7.59 -19.65 5.68
C SER A 601 -7.75 -18.55 4.61
N THR A 602 -8.22 -18.89 3.43
CA THR A 602 -8.52 -17.90 2.37
C THR A 602 -9.59 -16.89 2.79
N LEU A 603 -10.64 -17.35 3.47
CA LEU A 603 -11.65 -16.46 4.07
C LEU A 603 -10.99 -15.47 5.05
N LEU A 604 -10.21 -15.99 6.01
CA LEU A 604 -9.60 -15.19 7.06
C LEU A 604 -8.60 -14.17 6.48
N ASP A 605 -7.76 -14.61 5.56
CA ASP A 605 -6.78 -13.77 4.88
C ASP A 605 -7.44 -12.68 4.05
N SER A 606 -8.52 -12.99 3.35
CA SER A 606 -9.24 -12.04 2.50
C SER A 606 -9.96 -10.96 3.31
N VAL A 607 -10.68 -11.35 4.35
CA VAL A 607 -11.38 -10.42 5.25
C VAL A 607 -10.37 -9.54 6.01
N ALA A 608 -9.24 -10.11 6.41
CA ALA A 608 -8.15 -9.36 7.04
C ALA A 608 -7.51 -8.35 6.07
N THR A 609 -7.31 -8.74 4.81
CA THR A 609 -6.77 -7.85 3.78
C THR A 609 -7.69 -6.65 3.56
N ILE A 610 -9.00 -6.88 3.44
CA ILE A 610 -9.99 -5.80 3.33
C ILE A 610 -9.95 -4.92 4.58
N GLY A 611 -9.91 -5.52 5.78
CA GLY A 611 -9.78 -4.79 7.04
C GLY A 611 -8.54 -3.88 7.08
N GLY A 612 -7.42 -4.36 6.58
CA GLY A 612 -6.19 -3.56 6.44
C GLY A 612 -6.31 -2.40 5.45
N GLN A 613 -7.01 -2.62 4.34
CA GLN A 613 -7.22 -1.60 3.31
C GLN A 613 -8.17 -0.49 3.77
N VAL A 614 -9.22 -0.82 4.50
CA VAL A 614 -10.17 0.16 5.05
C VAL A 614 -9.74 0.76 6.38
N GLY A 615 -8.86 0.09 7.14
CA GLY A 615 -8.44 0.51 8.47
C GLY A 615 -9.50 0.26 9.56
N LEU A 616 -10.42 -0.67 9.33
CA LEU A 616 -11.49 -1.01 10.26
C LEU A 616 -11.76 -2.51 10.26
N THR A 617 -12.25 -3.01 11.39
CA THR A 617 -12.68 -4.39 11.54
C THR A 617 -14.02 -4.64 10.84
N GLY A 618 -14.09 -5.69 10.04
CA GLY A 618 -15.33 -6.14 9.40
C GLY A 618 -16.27 -6.86 10.38
N ALA A 619 -16.71 -6.14 11.40
CA ALA A 619 -17.47 -6.70 12.52
C ALA A 619 -18.90 -7.13 12.14
N ASN A 620 -19.45 -6.57 11.07
CA ASN A 620 -20.84 -6.76 10.65
C ASN A 620 -20.98 -7.62 9.38
N LEU A 621 -19.93 -8.33 8.96
CA LEU A 621 -19.99 -9.20 7.79
C LEU A 621 -21.06 -10.29 7.96
N ASN A 622 -21.72 -10.65 6.86
CA ASN A 622 -22.61 -11.79 6.79
C ASN A 622 -21.89 -12.99 6.21
N LEU A 623 -22.08 -14.15 6.79
CA LEU A 623 -21.44 -15.39 6.38
C LEU A 623 -22.49 -16.49 6.26
N THR A 624 -22.47 -17.25 5.18
CA THR A 624 -23.40 -18.39 4.96
C THR A 624 -22.72 -19.52 4.20
N ASN A 625 -23.23 -20.71 4.33
CA ASN A 625 -22.93 -21.86 3.48
C ASN A 625 -24.11 -22.27 2.59
N ASP A 626 -25.19 -21.48 2.60
CA ASP A 626 -26.37 -21.66 1.75
C ASP A 626 -26.34 -20.67 0.57
N PRO A 627 -26.09 -21.12 -0.65
CA PRO A 627 -26.07 -20.25 -1.82
C PRO A 627 -27.41 -19.55 -2.10
N SER A 628 -28.53 -20.01 -1.53
CA SER A 628 -29.84 -19.37 -1.70
C SER A 628 -29.94 -18.01 -1.03
N GLU A 629 -29.11 -17.73 -0.04
CA GLU A 629 -29.05 -16.45 0.64
C GLU A 629 -28.57 -15.30 -0.27
N MET A 630 -27.82 -15.62 -1.33
CA MET A 630 -27.38 -14.64 -2.32
C MET A 630 -28.55 -13.92 -3.01
N GLN A 631 -29.66 -14.59 -3.16
CA GLN A 631 -30.88 -14.01 -3.76
C GLN A 631 -31.67 -13.15 -2.78
N LYS A 632 -31.60 -13.48 -1.49
CA LYS A 632 -32.42 -12.84 -0.44
C LYS A 632 -31.82 -11.54 0.09
N GLN A 633 -30.49 -11.44 0.05
CA GLN A 633 -29.77 -10.30 0.63
C GLN A 633 -29.25 -9.39 -0.49
N ASP A 634 -29.57 -8.11 -0.38
CA ASP A 634 -28.98 -7.07 -1.25
C ASP A 634 -27.57 -6.71 -0.75
N ALA A 635 -26.60 -7.53 -1.11
CA ALA A 635 -25.21 -7.43 -0.68
C ALA A 635 -24.24 -7.74 -1.81
N ASP A 636 -23.02 -7.22 -1.70
CA ASP A 636 -21.90 -7.68 -2.52
C ASP A 636 -21.42 -9.03 -2.01
N ILE A 637 -21.09 -9.94 -2.91
CA ILE A 637 -20.88 -11.35 -2.60
C ILE A 637 -19.43 -11.74 -2.77
N LEU A 638 -18.84 -12.28 -1.70
CA LEU A 638 -17.52 -12.91 -1.71
C LEU A 638 -17.70 -14.42 -1.68
N LEU A 639 -17.41 -15.10 -2.78
CA LEU A 639 -17.43 -16.55 -2.89
C LEU A 639 -16.04 -17.11 -2.56
N ILE A 640 -15.99 -18.07 -1.63
CA ILE A 640 -14.74 -18.78 -1.29
C ILE A 640 -14.87 -20.24 -1.78
N GLY A 641 -13.87 -20.69 -2.50
CA GLY A 641 -13.76 -22.07 -2.94
C GLY A 641 -14.30 -22.33 -4.33
N ALA A 642 -15.59 -22.54 -4.52
CA ALA A 642 -16.16 -22.87 -5.81
C ALA A 642 -17.38 -22.00 -6.15
N ILE A 643 -17.54 -21.69 -7.42
CA ILE A 643 -18.76 -21.02 -7.92
C ILE A 643 -19.90 -22.04 -7.90
N PRO A 644 -21.04 -21.73 -7.25
CA PRO A 644 -22.20 -22.60 -7.26
C PRO A 644 -22.68 -22.95 -8.67
N GLN A 645 -23.13 -24.18 -8.88
CA GLN A 645 -23.54 -24.67 -10.21
C GLN A 645 -24.62 -23.80 -10.87
N LYS A 646 -25.58 -23.30 -10.09
CA LYS A 646 -26.60 -22.37 -10.58
C LYS A 646 -26.04 -21.11 -11.23
N LEU A 647 -24.92 -20.59 -10.71
CA LEU A 647 -24.25 -19.45 -11.28
C LEU A 647 -23.40 -19.80 -12.50
N LYS A 648 -22.89 -21.04 -12.56
CA LYS A 648 -22.14 -21.52 -13.72
C LYS A 648 -23.04 -21.70 -14.96
N ASP A 649 -24.30 -22.02 -14.75
CA ASP A 649 -25.28 -22.24 -15.81
C ASP A 649 -25.92 -20.92 -16.28
N ASP A 650 -25.64 -19.80 -15.63
CA ASP A 650 -26.15 -18.48 -16.02
C ASP A 650 -25.46 -18.00 -17.31
N GLN A 651 -26.27 -17.62 -18.31
CA GLN A 651 -25.78 -17.15 -19.60
C GLN A 651 -25.01 -15.81 -19.51
N HIS A 652 -25.18 -15.07 -18.42
CA HIS A 652 -24.48 -13.80 -18.17
C HIS A 652 -23.07 -13.99 -17.62
N ILE A 653 -22.70 -15.22 -17.20
CA ILE A 653 -21.36 -15.51 -16.69
C ILE A 653 -20.53 -16.12 -17.82
N ASP A 654 -19.77 -15.27 -18.51
CA ASP A 654 -18.95 -15.67 -19.65
C ASP A 654 -17.63 -16.34 -19.30
N LEU A 655 -17.39 -16.58 -18.01
CA LEU A 655 -16.16 -17.19 -17.53
C LEU A 655 -16.44 -18.38 -16.62
N LEU A 656 -15.77 -19.46 -16.90
CA LEU A 656 -15.67 -20.61 -16.03
C LEU A 656 -14.19 -20.89 -15.73
N VAL A 657 -13.82 -20.81 -14.45
CA VAL A 657 -12.53 -21.32 -13.98
C VAL A 657 -12.80 -22.54 -13.13
N ASP A 658 -12.29 -23.66 -13.55
CA ASP A 658 -12.26 -24.88 -12.77
C ASP A 658 -10.83 -25.12 -12.26
N ALA A 659 -10.63 -25.93 -11.22
CA ALA A 659 -9.32 -26.17 -10.58
C ALA A 659 -8.20 -26.54 -11.58
N THR A 660 -8.56 -27.10 -12.73
CA THR A 660 -7.62 -27.51 -13.78
C THR A 660 -7.85 -26.83 -15.13
N LYS A 661 -8.94 -26.09 -15.32
CA LYS A 661 -9.33 -25.50 -16.60
C LYS A 661 -9.87 -24.11 -16.41
N SER A 662 -9.31 -23.17 -17.15
CA SER A 662 -9.85 -21.83 -17.31
C SER A 662 -10.56 -21.73 -18.64
N TRP A 663 -11.85 -21.39 -18.62
CA TRP A 663 -12.65 -21.20 -19.81
C TRP A 663 -12.93 -19.72 -19.99
N VAL A 664 -12.54 -19.19 -21.11
CA VAL A 664 -12.82 -17.82 -21.50
C VAL A 664 -13.73 -17.87 -22.71
N LYS A 665 -15.02 -17.56 -22.53
CA LYS A 665 -15.98 -17.57 -23.65
C LYS A 665 -15.75 -16.38 -24.59
N THR A 666 -15.48 -15.22 -24.04
CA THR A 666 -15.29 -13.97 -24.77
C THR A 666 -14.08 -13.21 -24.24
N PRO A 667 -12.85 -13.54 -24.67
CA PRO A 667 -11.67 -12.85 -24.20
C PRO A 667 -11.57 -11.45 -24.79
N VAL A 668 -11.42 -10.45 -23.93
CA VAL A 668 -11.02 -9.12 -24.33
C VAL A 668 -9.50 -9.00 -24.14
N ARG A 669 -8.79 -8.69 -25.21
CA ARG A 669 -7.35 -8.55 -25.15
C ARG A 669 -6.98 -7.25 -24.46
N HIS A 670 -6.30 -7.35 -23.34
CA HIS A 670 -5.70 -6.19 -22.69
C HIS A 670 -4.31 -5.91 -23.28
N ASN A 671 -4.08 -4.67 -23.68
CA ASN A 671 -2.78 -4.23 -24.10
C ASN A 671 -2.14 -3.44 -22.95
N GLU A 672 -1.16 -4.02 -22.29
CA GLU A 672 -0.47 -3.41 -21.13
C GLU A 672 0.19 -2.07 -21.48
N LEU A 673 0.61 -1.88 -22.74
CA LEU A 673 1.20 -0.63 -23.23
C LEU A 673 0.14 0.45 -23.48
N ALA A 674 -1.11 0.06 -23.65
CA ALA A 674 -2.25 0.95 -23.74
C ALA A 674 -2.91 1.15 -22.36
N SER A 675 -2.13 1.35 -21.33
CA SER A 675 -2.60 1.78 -20.00
C SER A 675 -3.34 3.12 -20.08
N VAL A 676 -3.38 3.69 -21.23
CA VAL A 676 -4.14 4.84 -21.63
C VAL A 676 -5.50 4.41 -22.17
N GLN A 677 -6.44 4.16 -21.30
CA GLN A 677 -7.82 4.64 -21.40
C GLN A 677 -8.64 4.43 -22.67
N LEU A 678 -8.22 3.63 -23.57
CA LEU A 678 -9.19 3.03 -24.47
C LEU A 678 -9.98 2.05 -23.61
N ASP A 679 -11.21 2.37 -23.41
CA ASP A 679 -12.16 1.52 -22.73
C ASP A 679 -12.00 0.09 -23.27
N ASP A 680 -11.47 -0.81 -22.44
CA ASP A 680 -11.28 -2.21 -22.81
C ASP A 680 -12.61 -2.86 -23.20
N ASN A 681 -13.73 -2.16 -22.95
CA ASN A 681 -15.10 -2.54 -23.30
C ASN A 681 -15.39 -2.45 -24.78
N GLU A 682 -14.66 -1.64 -25.54
CA GLU A 682 -14.90 -1.50 -27.00
C GLU A 682 -14.18 -2.57 -27.82
N ARG A 683 -13.36 -3.40 -27.20
CA ARG A 683 -12.68 -4.47 -27.92
C ARG A 683 -13.55 -5.69 -27.98
N GLN A 684 -14.05 -5.96 -29.18
CA GLN A 684 -14.79 -7.18 -29.46
C GLN A 684 -13.96 -8.44 -29.15
N PRO A 685 -14.55 -9.47 -28.59
CA PRO A 685 -13.87 -10.73 -28.30
C PRO A 685 -13.33 -11.34 -29.59
N VAL A 686 -12.04 -11.67 -29.60
CA VAL A 686 -11.35 -12.15 -30.81
C VAL A 686 -11.34 -13.68 -30.91
N ALA A 687 -11.38 -14.40 -29.77
CA ALA A 687 -11.34 -15.85 -29.75
C ALA A 687 -11.80 -16.44 -28.42
N GLN A 688 -12.27 -17.65 -28.46
CA GLN A 688 -12.52 -18.49 -27.29
C GLN A 688 -11.26 -19.32 -27.00
N ALA A 689 -10.74 -19.22 -25.76
CA ALA A 689 -9.59 -20.00 -25.35
C ALA A 689 -9.96 -20.96 -24.21
N ASN A 690 -9.55 -22.23 -24.36
CA ASN A 690 -9.59 -23.22 -23.30
C ASN A 690 -8.14 -23.45 -22.81
N ILE A 691 -7.84 -23.05 -21.61
CA ILE A 691 -6.49 -23.11 -21.05
C ILE A 691 -6.49 -24.12 -19.90
N SER A 692 -5.71 -25.19 -20.04
CA SER A 692 -5.41 -26.13 -18.97
C SER A 692 -3.96 -26.00 -18.54
N SER A 693 -3.70 -26.00 -17.25
CA SER A 693 -2.35 -25.91 -16.68
C SER A 693 -2.08 -27.10 -15.75
N LYS A 694 -0.85 -27.59 -15.78
CA LYS A 694 -0.34 -28.55 -14.79
C LYS A 694 0.45 -27.72 -13.75
N GLY A 695 0.10 -27.82 -12.49
CA GLY A 695 0.74 -27.10 -11.40
C GLY A 695 -0.26 -26.29 -10.56
N PRO A 696 0.16 -25.82 -9.37
CA PRO A 696 -0.70 -25.12 -8.47
C PRO A 696 -1.20 -23.79 -9.09
N MET A 697 -2.49 -23.54 -8.92
CA MET A 697 -3.15 -22.39 -9.50
C MET A 697 -4.21 -21.84 -8.54
N ALA A 698 -4.34 -20.52 -8.54
CA ALA A 698 -5.47 -19.83 -7.95
C ALA A 698 -6.07 -18.85 -8.95
N ALA A 699 -7.31 -18.47 -8.74
CA ALA A 699 -8.01 -17.51 -9.57
C ALA A 699 -8.89 -16.57 -8.75
N ILE A 700 -8.91 -15.30 -9.14
CA ILE A 700 -9.87 -14.31 -8.69
C ILE A 700 -10.77 -13.97 -9.86
N ILE A 701 -12.08 -14.06 -9.67
CA ILE A 701 -13.05 -13.81 -10.70
C ILE A 701 -14.08 -12.82 -10.21
N GLY A 702 -14.32 -11.75 -10.98
CA GLY A 702 -15.35 -10.77 -10.71
C GLY A 702 -16.44 -10.79 -11.80
N PHE A 703 -17.69 -10.67 -11.38
CA PHE A 703 -18.85 -10.54 -12.27
C PHE A 703 -20.02 -9.86 -11.57
N GLN A 704 -21.00 -9.42 -12.34
CA GLN A 704 -22.21 -8.81 -11.79
C GLN A 704 -23.04 -9.83 -11.03
N SER A 705 -23.65 -9.42 -9.92
CA SER A 705 -24.63 -10.27 -9.24
C SER A 705 -25.83 -10.52 -10.17
N PRO A 706 -26.22 -11.79 -10.38
CA PRO A 706 -27.40 -12.08 -11.20
C PRO A 706 -28.71 -11.75 -10.50
N TYR A 707 -28.67 -11.37 -9.22
CA TYR A 707 -29.84 -11.08 -8.40
C TYR A 707 -30.06 -9.60 -8.15
N HIS A 708 -29.00 -8.80 -8.14
CA HIS A 708 -29.03 -7.38 -7.81
C HIS A 708 -28.09 -6.59 -8.73
N ASP A 709 -28.64 -5.78 -9.60
CA ASP A 709 -27.89 -5.07 -10.68
C ASP A 709 -26.75 -4.18 -10.21
N GLN A 710 -26.85 -3.63 -8.98
CA GLN A 710 -25.83 -2.74 -8.40
C GLN A 710 -24.80 -3.49 -7.54
N ARG A 711 -24.86 -4.82 -7.50
CA ARG A 711 -23.99 -5.65 -6.68
C ARG A 711 -23.06 -6.50 -7.53
N SER A 712 -21.92 -6.79 -6.94
CA SER A 712 -20.86 -7.56 -7.58
C SER A 712 -20.60 -8.85 -6.83
N VAL A 713 -20.09 -9.83 -7.56
CA VAL A 713 -19.60 -11.09 -7.03
C VAL A 713 -18.11 -11.17 -7.29
N ILE A 714 -17.32 -11.46 -6.26
CA ILE A 714 -15.90 -11.80 -6.37
C ILE A 714 -15.73 -13.23 -5.86
N ALA A 715 -15.21 -14.11 -6.69
CA ALA A 715 -14.91 -15.50 -6.34
C ALA A 715 -13.41 -15.69 -6.18
N LEU A 716 -13.01 -16.26 -5.05
CA LEU A 716 -11.63 -16.64 -4.74
C LEU A 716 -11.53 -18.17 -4.78
N MET A 717 -10.76 -18.69 -5.69
CA MET A 717 -10.63 -20.12 -5.92
C MET A 717 -9.16 -20.53 -5.95
N ALA A 718 -8.87 -21.70 -5.42
CA ALA A 718 -7.57 -22.36 -5.49
C ALA A 718 -7.75 -23.85 -5.71
N ASP A 719 -6.83 -24.44 -6.47
CA ASP A 719 -6.87 -25.88 -6.78
C ASP A 719 -6.22 -26.75 -5.70
N SER A 720 -5.43 -26.14 -4.84
CA SER A 720 -4.58 -26.83 -3.86
C SER A 720 -4.20 -25.91 -2.69
N ALA A 721 -3.60 -26.49 -1.66
CA ALA A 721 -2.98 -25.73 -0.57
C ALA A 721 -1.96 -24.71 -1.08
N ARG A 722 -1.13 -25.13 -2.03
CA ARG A 722 -0.14 -24.23 -2.64
C ARG A 722 -0.80 -23.14 -3.49
N GLY A 723 -1.91 -23.43 -4.15
CA GLY A 723 -2.72 -22.43 -4.85
C GLY A 723 -3.25 -21.36 -3.87
N SER A 724 -3.73 -21.76 -2.69
CA SER A 724 -4.18 -20.81 -1.64
C SER A 724 -3.03 -19.94 -1.12
N GLU A 725 -1.84 -20.51 -0.93
CA GLU A 725 -0.65 -19.73 -0.57
C GLU A 725 -0.29 -18.70 -1.65
N LEU A 726 -0.33 -19.09 -2.92
CA LEU A 726 -0.08 -18.19 -4.04
C LEU A 726 -1.10 -17.05 -4.10
N LEU A 727 -2.37 -17.34 -3.82
CA LEU A 727 -3.44 -16.34 -3.73
C LEU A 727 -3.15 -15.33 -2.62
N ASN A 728 -2.82 -15.80 -1.40
CA ASN A 728 -2.47 -14.94 -0.29
C ASN A 728 -1.24 -14.09 -0.59
N GLN A 729 -0.18 -14.69 -1.11
CA GLN A 729 1.03 -13.97 -1.53
C GLN A 729 0.73 -12.89 -2.57
N ALA A 730 -0.16 -13.18 -3.52
CA ALA A 730 -0.52 -12.22 -4.56
C ALA A 730 -1.33 -11.03 -4.01
N LEU A 731 -2.21 -11.27 -3.03
CA LEU A 731 -2.99 -10.22 -2.39
C LEU A 731 -2.15 -9.36 -1.42
N ASN A 732 -1.07 -9.91 -0.86
CA ASN A 732 -0.15 -9.19 0.03
C ASN A 732 1.00 -8.47 -0.71
N ASP A 733 1.29 -8.84 -1.96
CA ASP A 733 2.37 -8.25 -2.77
C ASP A 733 1.85 -7.10 -3.64
N SER A 734 2.35 -5.89 -3.39
CA SER A 734 1.94 -4.70 -4.13
C SER A 734 2.26 -4.78 -5.63
N GLY A 735 3.36 -5.41 -6.01
CA GLY A 735 3.74 -5.62 -7.41
C GLY A 735 2.78 -6.56 -8.13
N LYS A 736 2.36 -7.65 -7.45
CA LYS A 736 1.37 -8.59 -7.99
C LYS A 736 -0.03 -7.97 -8.06
N ARG A 737 -0.43 -7.17 -7.06
CA ARG A 737 -1.69 -6.43 -7.09
C ARG A 737 -1.76 -5.41 -8.22
N ALA A 738 -0.64 -4.78 -8.55
CA ALA A 738 -0.57 -3.77 -9.61
C ALA A 738 -0.93 -4.32 -11.01
N VAL A 739 -0.68 -5.62 -11.24
CA VAL A 739 -1.00 -6.29 -12.51
C VAL A 739 -2.39 -6.96 -12.52
N MET A 740 -3.13 -6.89 -11.41
CA MET A 740 -4.52 -7.35 -11.37
C MET A 740 -5.44 -6.30 -12.00
N PHE A 741 -6.28 -6.72 -12.93
CA PHE A 741 -7.29 -5.88 -13.58
C PHE A 741 -8.39 -6.75 -14.22
N GLY A 742 -9.42 -6.09 -14.76
CA GLY A 742 -10.50 -6.76 -15.50
C GLY A 742 -11.36 -7.66 -14.62
N SER A 743 -11.77 -8.78 -15.16
CA SER A 743 -12.71 -9.71 -14.52
C SER A 743 -12.08 -10.99 -14.00
N VAL A 744 -10.86 -11.31 -14.44
CA VAL A 744 -10.18 -12.57 -14.11
C VAL A 744 -8.70 -12.30 -13.87
N SER A 745 -8.21 -12.79 -12.73
CA SER A 745 -6.78 -12.86 -12.45
C SER A 745 -6.41 -14.30 -12.12
N VAL A 746 -5.55 -14.90 -12.92
CA VAL A 746 -5.02 -16.24 -12.72
C VAL A 746 -3.63 -16.12 -12.08
N ILE A 747 -3.44 -16.77 -10.97
CA ILE A 747 -2.24 -16.72 -10.14
C ILE A 747 -1.55 -18.07 -10.20
N ARG A 748 -0.27 -18.07 -10.56
CA ARG A 748 0.58 -19.27 -10.68
C ARG A 748 1.95 -18.98 -10.07
N GLU A 749 2.80 -20.00 -9.98
CA GLU A 749 4.20 -19.83 -9.59
C GLU A 749 4.95 -18.83 -10.50
N SER A 750 4.60 -18.77 -11.77
CA SER A 750 5.19 -17.83 -12.74
C SER A 750 4.74 -16.39 -12.59
N GLY A 751 3.72 -16.10 -11.77
CA GLY A 751 3.18 -14.76 -11.55
C GLY A 751 1.66 -14.66 -11.73
N VAL A 752 1.18 -13.44 -11.91
CA VAL A 752 -0.25 -13.12 -12.08
C VAL A 752 -0.52 -12.70 -13.52
N ASN A 753 -1.55 -13.30 -14.11
CA ASN A 753 -2.06 -12.92 -15.43
C ASN A 753 -3.53 -12.51 -15.30
N SER A 754 -3.87 -11.34 -15.81
CA SER A 754 -5.21 -10.78 -15.73
C SER A 754 -5.82 -10.60 -17.09
N LEU A 755 -7.14 -10.79 -17.17
CA LEU A 755 -7.93 -10.69 -18.38
C LEU A 755 -9.24 -9.98 -18.10
N ARG A 756 -9.79 -9.28 -19.09
CA ARG A 756 -11.18 -8.85 -19.08
C ARG A 756 -12.00 -9.78 -19.97
N VAL A 757 -13.04 -10.34 -19.42
CA VAL A 757 -13.94 -11.29 -20.08
C VAL A 757 -15.36 -10.92 -19.71
N GLY A 758 -16.29 -11.04 -20.68
CA GLY A 758 -17.68 -10.72 -20.48
C GLY A 758 -18.01 -9.23 -20.55
N ASP A 759 -19.28 -8.93 -20.30
CA ASP A 759 -19.79 -7.58 -20.39
C ASP A 759 -19.39 -6.72 -19.19
N VAL A 760 -19.30 -5.44 -19.44
CA VAL A 760 -19.08 -4.42 -18.41
C VAL A 760 -20.42 -3.93 -17.88
N TYR A 761 -20.52 -3.85 -16.58
CA TYR A 761 -21.63 -3.21 -15.90
C TYR A 761 -21.14 -2.05 -15.05
N TYR A 762 -22.03 -1.23 -14.59
CA TYR A 762 -21.70 -0.04 -13.81
C TYR A 762 -22.36 -0.10 -12.45
N VAL A 763 -21.60 0.21 -11.42
CA VAL A 763 -22.09 0.37 -10.04
C VAL A 763 -22.05 1.85 -9.64
N GLY A 764 -22.95 2.22 -8.74
CA GLY A 764 -23.07 3.61 -8.30
C GLY A 764 -24.06 4.43 -9.12
N HIS A 765 -24.11 5.75 -8.91
CA HIS A 765 -25.12 6.61 -9.50
C HIS A 765 -24.51 7.85 -10.15
N LEU A 766 -24.86 8.05 -11.43
CA LEU A 766 -24.65 9.34 -12.10
C LEU A 766 -26.01 9.97 -12.46
N PRO A 767 -26.19 11.30 -12.33
CA PRO A 767 -27.33 12.01 -12.88
C PRO A 767 -27.44 11.75 -14.39
N TRP A 768 -28.65 11.86 -14.93
CA TRP A 768 -28.91 11.58 -16.35
C TRP A 768 -28.02 12.37 -17.31
N TYR A 769 -27.72 13.62 -17.00
CA TYR A 769 -26.87 14.49 -17.83
C TYR A 769 -25.40 14.06 -17.81
N GLU A 770 -24.89 13.57 -16.67
CA GLU A 770 -23.55 13.01 -16.56
C GLU A 770 -23.45 11.66 -17.28
N ARG A 771 -24.51 10.84 -17.24
CA ARG A 771 -24.59 9.56 -18.00
C ARG A 771 -24.55 9.81 -19.51
N VAL A 772 -25.29 10.83 -20.00
CA VAL A 772 -25.25 11.22 -21.41
C VAL A 772 -23.84 11.67 -21.79
N TRP A 773 -23.22 12.50 -20.95
CA TRP A 773 -21.84 12.92 -21.22
C TRP A 773 -20.85 11.77 -21.20
N PHE A 774 -20.96 10.87 -20.23
CA PHE A 774 -20.14 9.66 -20.16
C PHE A 774 -20.28 8.82 -21.41
N ALA A 775 -21.51 8.53 -21.84
CA ALA A 775 -21.79 7.78 -23.08
C ALA A 775 -21.25 8.50 -24.33
N LEU A 776 -21.33 9.83 -24.39
CA LEU A 776 -20.77 10.59 -25.51
C LEU A 776 -19.24 10.61 -25.50
N SER A 777 -18.63 10.68 -24.33
CA SER A 777 -17.15 10.71 -24.19
C SER A 777 -16.52 9.36 -24.54
N THR A 778 -17.24 8.27 -24.35
CA THR A 778 -16.80 6.92 -24.75
C THR A 778 -16.93 6.66 -26.24
N HIS A 779 -17.70 7.50 -26.97
CA HIS A 779 -17.91 7.38 -28.41
C HIS A 779 -17.47 8.66 -29.16
N PRO A 780 -16.16 8.88 -29.39
CA PRO A 780 -15.66 10.13 -29.95
C PRO A 780 -16.20 10.44 -31.36
N ILE A 781 -16.51 9.42 -32.15
CA ILE A 781 -17.12 9.60 -33.48
C ILE A 781 -18.54 10.16 -33.37
N LEU A 782 -19.34 9.63 -32.44
CA LEU A 782 -20.68 10.12 -32.19
C LEU A 782 -20.67 11.55 -31.65
N LEU A 783 -19.73 11.86 -30.76
CA LEU A 783 -19.52 13.20 -30.22
C LEU A 783 -19.19 14.21 -31.35
N SER A 784 -18.31 13.82 -32.29
CA SER A 784 -17.94 14.65 -33.43
C SER A 784 -19.13 14.91 -34.37
N ILE A 785 -19.95 13.92 -34.63
CA ILE A 785 -21.16 14.05 -35.46
C ILE A 785 -22.16 14.97 -34.77
N LEU A 786 -22.40 14.80 -33.47
CA LEU A 786 -23.31 15.66 -32.71
C LEU A 786 -22.81 17.11 -32.64
N ALA A 787 -21.50 17.31 -32.49
CA ALA A 787 -20.90 18.64 -32.55
C ALA A 787 -21.13 19.30 -33.92
N ALA A 788 -20.89 18.60 -35.01
CA ALA A 788 -21.16 19.11 -36.37
C ALA A 788 -22.64 19.45 -36.57
N LEU A 789 -23.53 18.57 -36.14
CA LEU A 789 -24.99 18.84 -36.20
C LEU A 789 -25.41 20.07 -35.38
N SER A 790 -24.79 20.22 -34.18
CA SER A 790 -25.09 21.40 -33.33
C SER A 790 -24.65 22.71 -33.97
N VAL A 791 -23.50 22.73 -34.65
CA VAL A 791 -23.05 23.91 -35.42
C VAL A 791 -24.00 24.23 -36.59
N VAL A 792 -24.44 23.21 -37.35
CA VAL A 792 -25.42 23.40 -38.44
C VAL A 792 -26.74 23.92 -37.90
N LEU A 793 -27.23 23.40 -36.78
CA LEU A 793 -28.48 23.82 -36.16
C LEU A 793 -28.37 25.29 -35.67
N LEU A 794 -27.24 25.64 -35.03
CA LEU A 794 -26.98 27.03 -34.60
C LEU A 794 -26.94 27.98 -35.79
N ALA A 795 -26.24 27.62 -36.87
CA ALA A 795 -26.19 28.42 -38.09
C ALA A 795 -27.60 28.61 -38.69
N TRP A 796 -28.39 27.54 -38.69
CA TRP A 796 -29.79 27.60 -39.20
C TRP A 796 -30.68 28.51 -38.31
N VAL A 797 -30.58 28.38 -36.99
CA VAL A 797 -31.31 29.23 -36.02
C VAL A 797 -30.92 30.70 -36.19
N LEU A 798 -29.58 30.95 -36.28
CA LEU A 798 -29.07 32.31 -36.50
C LEU A 798 -29.58 32.91 -37.82
N TRP A 799 -29.51 32.11 -38.92
CA TRP A 799 -30.05 32.53 -40.21
C TRP A 799 -31.54 32.86 -40.12
N ARG A 800 -32.32 32.03 -39.42
CA ARG A 800 -33.79 32.27 -39.27
C ARG A 800 -34.08 33.52 -38.44
N LEU A 801 -33.33 33.75 -37.36
CA LEU A 801 -33.43 34.96 -36.53
C LEU A 801 -33.08 36.22 -37.35
N LEU A 802 -31.98 36.17 -38.08
CA LEU A 802 -31.58 37.29 -38.95
C LEU A 802 -32.65 37.58 -40.02
N ARG A 803 -33.24 36.52 -40.57
CA ARG A 803 -34.34 36.68 -41.54
C ARG A 803 -35.61 37.30 -40.93
N ILE A 804 -35.91 36.95 -39.68
CA ILE A 804 -37.06 37.59 -38.98
C ILE A 804 -36.77 39.04 -38.66
N ILE A 805 -35.58 39.38 -38.21
CA ILE A 805 -35.14 40.75 -37.93
C ILE A 805 -35.13 41.57 -39.22
N SER A 806 -34.61 41.03 -40.32
CA SER A 806 -34.59 41.66 -41.61
C SER A 806 -36.00 41.95 -42.13
N ARG A 807 -36.94 41.01 -41.97
CA ARG A 807 -38.35 41.24 -42.38
C ARG A 807 -39.02 42.31 -41.54
N ARG A 808 -38.79 42.38 -40.23
CA ARG A 808 -39.32 43.45 -39.36
C ARG A 808 -38.71 44.79 -39.64
N ARG A 809 -37.52 44.88 -40.24
CA ARG A 809 -36.92 46.19 -40.65
C ARG A 809 -37.32 46.62 -42.04
N LEU A 810 -37.82 45.71 -42.84
CA LEU A 810 -38.23 45.97 -44.24
C LEU A 810 -39.76 46.16 -44.43
N ASP A 811 -40.58 45.95 -43.40
CA ASP A 811 -41.95 46.30 -43.42
C ASP A 811 -42.00 47.86 -43.24
N PRO A 812 -42.33 48.59 -44.25
CA PRO A 812 -42.60 50.04 -44.09
C PRO A 812 -43.87 50.16 -43.26
N ASP A 813 -43.81 50.94 -42.20
CA ASP A 813 -44.98 51.45 -41.49
C ASP A 813 -45.86 52.14 -42.54
N ASP A 814 -46.94 51.49 -42.97
CA ASP A 814 -48.04 52.16 -43.68
C ASP A 814 -48.79 52.99 -42.67
N GLU A 815 -48.50 54.29 -42.66
CA GLU A 815 -49.47 55.31 -42.23
C GLU A 815 -50.63 55.45 -43.26
#